data_91adc0bc605201129dd0c9c9e887f1e7
#
_entry.id   91adc0bc605201129dd0c9c9e887f1e7
#
_cell.length_a   1.000
_cell.length_b   1.000
_cell.length_c   1.000
_cell.angle_alpha   90.00
_cell.angle_beta   90.00
_cell.angle_gamma   90.00
#
_symmetry.space_group_name_H-M   'P 1'
#
loop_
_entity.id
_entity.type
_entity.pdbx_description
1 polymer ?
#
loop_
_entity_poly.entity_id
_entity_poly.type
_entity_poly.pdbx_seq_one_letter_code
_entity_poly.pdbx_strand_id
1 'polypeptide(L)'
;MRSSLDATRFSSVSGLSLTLTGLPGPVADLVLPKSFFRELATIKMTRDTTDSSLPFCSGYLLLALIASFFGTLPVCAQQQAPAVPLVAHSPYFSIWSVSDTLNGTNTRHWTGSEQRLSGLLRLDGKTYRYMGADPQNVPAMKQVSLRISPLHTDYAFEEGGARLQVTFFTPALPSELNILSRPVTYLTWTLRSTDGRPHSATLLLDVSSLVAVNSPDQEVTWGRAQTSRLDILKVGSRDQQVLHRAGDDLRIDWGYFYLAVRKGDNAATATSSDAISAFVESGILPADDDLDMPRQPRDGAAHLTVAIPVDISPNQNLIRQVLLAYDELYSVEYFGRKLRPYWRRDGKTPATMLNDAEMQYPDLEKRARHFDDELTADMERVGGTAYAELGALAYRQTFAAHGFAADFDGTALLFPKENFSNGCISTVDVLYPSAPFFLLFNPSLLEGQLKQILEYASLPRWKFPFAPHDLGTYPLANGQVYGGGERIEEDQMPVEESGNMLILVDALAQAQGNFHLAEKFWPQLTKWAEYLRTKGLNPENQLSTDDFAGHLAHNANLSIKAIEGLAAYSQLAAGLGKSGIAKQYDDIAREMALQWQGMAKDRDHYRLAFDKPGTWSQKYNLVWDQLLDLHLFPASLRQTEMAFYLQHLHSYGLPLDNRADYTKLDWEIWTATLTDDRSQVDLLLAPIGRWIHETSSRVPLTDWYDTTIGRKVGFQARSVVGGIFIKVLADKNLAAKWRSFAP
;
A
#
# COMPACT_ATOMS: atom_id res chain seq x y z
N MET A 1 0.07 48.06 4.19
CA MET A 1 0.26 48.92 3.03
C MET A 1 -0.28 48.13 1.85
N ARG A 2 -1.51 48.33 1.44
CA ARG A 2 -2.09 49.18 0.39
C ARG A 2 -1.14 49.24 -0.81
N SER A 3 -1.51 48.82 -2.00
CA SER A 3 -2.57 49.29 -2.93
C SER A 3 -2.72 48.26 -4.07
N SER A 4 -3.83 47.77 -4.54
CA SER A 4 -5.00 48.35 -5.22
C SER A 4 -4.80 48.70 -6.70
N LEU A 5 -5.83 48.28 -7.48
CA LEU A 5 -6.31 48.77 -8.77
C LEU A 5 -5.72 48.11 -10.03
N ASP A 6 -6.42 47.82 -11.12
CA ASP A 6 -7.83 48.03 -11.46
C ASP A 6 -8.21 47.20 -12.71
N ALA A 7 -9.48 46.95 -12.87
CA ALA A 7 -10.09 46.33 -14.03
C ALA A 7 -10.23 47.30 -15.22
N THR A 8 -10.17 46.79 -16.45
CA THR A 8 -11.04 47.34 -17.53
C THR A 8 -11.34 46.31 -18.62
N ARG A 9 -12.59 46.29 -18.99
CA ARG A 9 -13.35 45.61 -20.07
C ARG A 9 -12.78 45.84 -21.48
N PHE A 10 -13.05 44.88 -22.38
CA PHE A 10 -13.83 44.98 -23.60
C PHE A 10 -13.83 43.65 -24.34
N SER A 11 -14.90 43.08 -24.49
CA SER A 11 -15.94 42.73 -25.42
C SER A 11 -15.47 42.29 -26.83
N SER A 12 -16.03 41.15 -27.18
CA SER A 12 -16.65 40.66 -28.41
C SER A 12 -15.82 39.89 -29.44
N VAL A 13 -16.43 38.81 -29.84
CA VAL A 13 -16.69 38.20 -31.15
C VAL A 13 -15.92 36.92 -31.50
N SER A 14 -16.70 35.83 -31.42
CA SER A 14 -16.79 34.65 -32.33
C SER A 14 -15.54 33.97 -32.86
N GLY A 15 -15.43 32.70 -32.48
CA GLY A 15 -14.61 31.70 -33.11
C GLY A 15 -14.52 30.44 -32.24
N LEU A 16 -15.36 29.42 -32.51
CA LEU A 16 -15.17 28.11 -31.90
C LEU A 16 -13.81 27.56 -32.37
N SER A 17 -12.86 27.50 -31.48
CA SER A 17 -11.63 26.73 -31.63
C SER A 17 -11.68 25.59 -30.63
N LEU A 18 -11.76 24.37 -31.09
CA LEU A 18 -11.52 23.17 -30.30
C LEU A 18 -9.99 23.10 -30.05
N THR A 19 -9.58 23.45 -28.87
CA THR A 19 -8.20 23.24 -28.42
C THR A 19 -8.12 21.87 -27.73
N LEU A 20 -7.50 20.91 -28.37
CA LEU A 20 -6.99 19.70 -27.73
C LEU A 20 -5.70 20.09 -26.96
N THR A 21 -5.79 20.27 -25.67
CA THR A 21 -4.63 20.45 -24.79
C THR A 21 -4.26 19.11 -24.18
N GLY A 22 -3.05 18.64 -24.48
CA GLY A 22 -2.48 17.51 -23.75
C GLY A 22 -1.39 16.70 -24.46
N LEU A 23 -0.39 17.36 -25.07
CA LEU A 23 0.89 16.71 -25.40
C LEU A 23 2.03 17.75 -25.40
N PRO A 24 3.15 17.53 -24.73
CA PRO A 24 4.33 18.37 -24.84
C PRO A 24 5.22 17.90 -26.00
N GLY A 25 5.18 18.62 -27.11
CA GLY A 25 6.05 18.45 -28.27
C GLY A 25 5.66 19.44 -29.36
N PRO A 26 6.55 19.84 -30.28
CA PRO A 26 6.19 20.80 -31.30
C PRO A 26 5.12 20.23 -32.23
N VAL A 27 3.96 20.85 -32.20
CA VAL A 27 2.81 20.50 -33.03
C VAL A 27 3.11 20.98 -34.46
N ALA A 28 3.23 20.02 -35.39
CA ALA A 28 3.13 20.34 -36.79
C ALA A 28 1.64 20.54 -37.13
N ASP A 29 1.26 21.75 -37.56
CA ASP A 29 -0.09 22.04 -38.02
C ASP A 29 -0.43 21.17 -39.25
N LEU A 30 -1.29 20.14 -39.03
CA LEU A 30 -1.87 19.38 -40.09
C LEU A 30 -3.09 20.15 -40.64
N VAL A 31 -2.87 20.99 -41.62
CA VAL A 31 -3.93 21.68 -42.35
C VAL A 31 -4.48 20.74 -43.41
N LEU A 32 -5.65 20.15 -43.14
CA LEU A 32 -6.39 19.38 -44.14
C LEU A 32 -7.03 20.30 -45.17
N PRO A 33 -6.95 20.00 -46.49
CA PRO A 33 -7.49 20.88 -47.52
C PRO A 33 -9.03 20.97 -47.47
N LYS A 34 -9.57 22.16 -47.68
CA LYS A 34 -11.02 22.42 -47.70
C LYS A 34 -11.82 21.58 -48.70
N SER A 35 -11.17 20.88 -49.62
CA SER A 35 -11.79 19.91 -50.55
C SER A 35 -12.32 18.64 -49.85
N PHE A 36 -11.76 18.24 -48.72
CA PHE A 36 -12.18 17.03 -48.01
C PHE A 36 -13.58 17.15 -47.36
N PHE A 37 -13.99 18.35 -47.01
CA PHE A 37 -15.32 18.60 -46.44
C PHE A 37 -16.41 18.85 -47.52
N ARG A 38 -16.06 19.03 -48.80
CA ARG A 38 -17.01 19.25 -49.86
C ARG A 38 -17.58 17.95 -50.46
N GLU A 39 -16.83 16.87 -50.36
CA GLU A 39 -17.32 15.57 -50.89
C GLU A 39 -18.26 14.85 -49.92
N LEU A 40 -18.18 15.10 -48.62
CA LEU A 40 -19.09 14.53 -47.63
C LEU A 40 -20.48 15.20 -47.56
N ALA A 41 -20.64 16.37 -48.18
CA ALA A 41 -21.90 17.14 -48.18
C ALA A 41 -22.77 16.88 -49.44
N THR A 42 -22.37 16.02 -50.38
CA THR A 42 -23.04 15.84 -51.66
C THR A 42 -23.73 14.46 -51.83
N ILE A 43 -23.95 13.74 -50.74
CA ILE A 43 -24.85 12.57 -50.80
C ILE A 43 -26.26 13.04 -50.45
N LYS A 44 -26.94 13.62 -51.45
CA LYS A 44 -28.39 13.84 -51.45
C LYS A 44 -29.09 12.51 -51.71
N MET A 45 -29.85 12.04 -50.77
CA MET A 45 -30.84 10.98 -51.00
C MET A 45 -31.94 11.51 -51.93
N THR A 46 -31.95 11.08 -53.18
CA THR A 46 -33.14 11.13 -54.04
C THR A 46 -33.93 9.85 -53.75
N ARG A 47 -35.14 10.03 -53.23
CA ARG A 47 -36.20 9.01 -53.20
C ARG A 47 -36.81 8.99 -54.58
N ASP A 48 -36.68 7.85 -55.26
CA ASP A 48 -37.63 7.48 -56.30
C ASP A 48 -38.07 6.02 -56.08
N THR A 49 -39.38 5.90 -56.10
CA THR A 49 -40.14 4.67 -55.93
C THR A 49 -40.13 3.88 -57.20
N THR A 50 -39.72 2.62 -57.17
CA THR A 50 -40.40 1.42 -57.67
C THR A 50 -39.43 0.26 -57.87
N ASP A 51 -39.88 -0.88 -57.37
CA ASP A 51 -39.58 -2.28 -57.77
C ASP A 51 -38.28 -2.99 -57.31
N SER A 52 -38.54 -3.94 -56.48
CA SER A 52 -38.01 -5.31 -56.33
C SER A 52 -36.49 -5.59 -56.39
N SER A 53 -36.05 -6.28 -55.34
CA SER A 53 -34.93 -7.26 -55.24
C SER A 53 -33.49 -6.73 -55.12
N LEU A 54 -33.02 -6.71 -53.84
CA LEU A 54 -31.62 -6.94 -53.40
C LEU A 54 -30.47 -6.13 -54.04
N PRO A 55 -29.46 -5.62 -53.28
CA PRO A 55 -28.86 -6.17 -52.05
C PRO A 55 -28.54 -5.17 -50.94
N PHE A 56 -28.94 -5.50 -49.75
CA PHE A 56 -28.64 -4.74 -48.51
C PHE A 56 -27.28 -5.13 -47.87
N CYS A 57 -26.30 -5.68 -48.60
CA CYS A 57 -25.07 -6.21 -48.02
C CYS A 57 -23.80 -5.34 -48.16
N SER A 58 -23.78 -4.35 -49.04
CA SER A 58 -22.52 -3.63 -49.31
C SER A 58 -22.22 -2.45 -48.38
N GLY A 59 -23.22 -1.85 -47.77
CA GLY A 59 -23.03 -0.73 -46.85
C GLY A 59 -22.53 -1.14 -45.44
N TYR A 60 -22.95 -2.30 -44.98
CA TYR A 60 -22.51 -2.84 -43.68
C TYR A 60 -21.11 -3.44 -43.74
N LEU A 61 -20.65 -3.92 -44.87
CA LEU A 61 -19.29 -4.42 -45.04
C LEU A 61 -18.26 -3.28 -45.01
N LEU A 62 -18.58 -2.09 -45.51
CA LEU A 62 -17.68 -0.93 -45.49
C LEU A 62 -17.61 -0.30 -44.08
N LEU A 63 -18.73 -0.24 -43.35
CA LEU A 63 -18.76 0.20 -41.97
C LEU A 63 -18.11 -0.83 -41.04
N ALA A 64 -18.26 -2.12 -41.27
CA ALA A 64 -17.59 -3.19 -40.55
C ALA A 64 -16.06 -3.20 -40.81
N LEU A 65 -15.62 -2.91 -42.04
CA LEU A 65 -14.20 -2.78 -42.37
C LEU A 65 -13.56 -1.52 -41.77
N ILE A 66 -14.28 -0.40 -41.71
CA ILE A 66 -13.80 0.83 -41.04
C ILE A 66 -13.81 0.63 -39.51
N ALA A 67 -14.80 -0.04 -38.94
CA ALA A 67 -14.82 -0.39 -37.51
C ALA A 67 -13.74 -1.44 -37.17
N SER A 68 -13.38 -2.34 -38.09
CA SER A 68 -12.29 -3.31 -37.90
C SER A 68 -10.89 -2.68 -38.00
N PHE A 69 -10.75 -1.53 -38.67
CA PHE A 69 -9.49 -0.79 -38.74
C PHE A 69 -9.27 0.16 -37.53
N PHE A 70 -10.34 0.48 -36.80
CA PHE A 70 -10.26 1.15 -35.49
C PHE A 70 -10.30 0.15 -34.32
N GLY A 71 -10.40 -1.13 -34.61
CA GLY A 71 -10.31 -2.21 -33.63
C GLY A 71 -8.88 -2.43 -33.19
N THR A 72 -8.58 -1.95 -31.98
CA THR A 72 -7.47 -2.39 -31.14
C THR A 72 -6.05 -2.15 -31.67
N LEU A 73 -5.61 -0.89 -31.71
CA LEU A 73 -4.30 -0.65 -31.15
C LEU A 73 -4.47 -0.88 -29.63
N PRO A 74 -3.80 -1.86 -29.02
CA PRO A 74 -3.65 -1.84 -27.58
C PRO A 74 -2.84 -0.57 -27.29
N VAL A 75 -3.51 0.49 -26.88
CA VAL A 75 -2.84 1.53 -26.11
C VAL A 75 -2.38 0.76 -24.89
N CYS A 76 -1.12 0.32 -24.90
CA CYS A 76 -0.44 -0.14 -23.71
C CYS A 76 -0.34 1.11 -22.85
N ALA A 77 -1.44 1.44 -22.16
CA ALA A 77 -1.44 2.49 -21.16
C ALA A 77 -0.44 2.04 -20.12
N GLN A 78 0.67 2.75 -20.03
CA GLN A 78 1.64 2.52 -18.97
C GLN A 78 0.92 2.83 -17.67
N GLN A 79 0.78 1.83 -16.78
CA GLN A 79 0.14 2.03 -15.49
C GLN A 79 0.93 3.12 -14.73
N GLN A 80 0.25 4.19 -14.37
CA GLN A 80 0.82 5.24 -13.53
C GLN A 80 0.42 4.97 -12.07
N ALA A 81 1.33 5.21 -11.15
CA ALA A 81 1.10 5.06 -9.72
C ALA A 81 1.85 6.14 -8.95
N PRO A 82 1.38 6.55 -7.76
CA PRO A 82 2.08 7.54 -6.93
C PRO A 82 3.53 7.15 -6.65
N ALA A 83 3.74 5.91 -6.21
CA ALA A 83 5.04 5.23 -6.16
C ALA A 83 4.85 3.73 -6.37
N VAL A 84 5.89 3.06 -6.86
CA VAL A 84 5.85 1.64 -7.21
C VAL A 84 6.66 0.84 -6.20
N PRO A 85 6.07 -0.16 -5.50
CA PRO A 85 6.79 -1.00 -4.56
C PRO A 85 7.74 -1.95 -5.30
N LEU A 86 9.01 -1.95 -4.92
CA LEU A 86 10.04 -2.85 -5.45
C LEU A 86 10.42 -3.92 -4.42
N VAL A 87 10.78 -3.47 -3.21
CA VAL A 87 11.06 -4.31 -2.05
C VAL A 87 10.17 -3.82 -0.91
N ALA A 88 9.34 -4.67 -0.32
CA ALA A 88 8.36 -4.24 0.66
C ALA A 88 8.13 -5.34 1.71
N HIS A 89 8.92 -5.34 2.80
CA HIS A 89 8.88 -6.36 3.86
C HIS A 89 8.59 -5.82 5.25
N SER A 90 9.21 -4.70 5.61
CA SER A 90 9.09 -4.11 6.95
C SER A 90 9.35 -2.60 6.86
N PRO A 91 9.11 -1.82 7.94
CA PRO A 91 9.46 -0.40 7.96
C PRO A 91 10.92 -0.11 7.65
N TYR A 92 11.81 -1.08 7.79
CA TYR A 92 13.25 -0.95 7.54
C TYR A 92 13.69 -1.49 6.18
N PHE A 93 13.04 -2.52 5.64
CA PHE A 93 13.37 -3.10 4.34
C PHE A 93 12.24 -2.80 3.35
N SER A 94 12.28 -1.56 2.81
CA SER A 94 11.18 -0.97 2.03
C SER A 94 11.73 0.00 0.99
N ILE A 95 11.86 -0.46 -0.27
CA ILE A 95 12.46 0.28 -1.40
C ILE A 95 11.43 0.48 -2.50
N TRP A 96 11.33 1.72 -3.01
CA TRP A 96 10.30 2.18 -3.93
C TRP A 96 10.89 2.90 -5.14
N SER A 97 10.22 2.82 -6.28
CA SER A 97 10.41 3.73 -7.40
C SER A 97 9.39 4.88 -7.31
N VAL A 98 9.87 6.12 -7.37
CA VAL A 98 9.06 7.33 -7.23
C VAL A 98 8.96 8.11 -8.55
N SER A 99 9.09 7.41 -9.67
CA SER A 99 9.09 7.95 -11.02
C SER A 99 8.19 7.10 -11.92
N ASP A 100 7.69 7.69 -13.02
CA ASP A 100 6.89 6.99 -14.02
C ASP A 100 7.68 5.89 -14.76
N THR A 101 9.01 6.04 -14.81
CA THR A 101 9.90 5.02 -15.37
C THR A 101 10.92 4.56 -14.33
N LEU A 102 11.24 3.28 -14.32
CA LEU A 102 12.20 2.71 -13.35
C LEU A 102 13.61 3.33 -13.46
N ASN A 103 13.94 3.84 -14.63
CA ASN A 103 15.23 4.52 -14.93
C ASN A 103 15.14 6.06 -14.89
N GLY A 104 14.03 6.63 -14.38
CA GLY A 104 13.84 8.08 -14.31
C GLY A 104 14.49 8.73 -13.09
N THR A 105 14.48 8.03 -11.94
CA THR A 105 15.09 8.49 -10.67
C THR A 105 15.77 7.33 -9.96
N ASN A 106 16.60 7.65 -8.97
CA ASN A 106 17.14 6.63 -8.06
C ASN A 106 16.04 6.11 -7.13
N THR A 107 16.13 4.84 -6.76
CA THR A 107 15.20 4.19 -5.84
C THR A 107 15.36 4.73 -4.42
N ARG A 108 14.25 4.75 -3.66
CA ARG A 108 14.18 5.38 -2.34
C ARG A 108 13.52 4.48 -1.31
N HIS A 109 13.93 4.64 -0.07
CA HIS A 109 13.17 4.18 1.09
C HIS A 109 11.83 4.96 1.20
N TRP A 110 10.83 4.41 1.89
CA TRP A 110 9.54 5.10 2.10
C TRP A 110 9.67 6.46 2.80
N THR A 111 10.74 6.68 3.56
CA THR A 111 11.06 7.99 4.19
C THR A 111 11.50 9.05 3.18
N GLY A 112 11.75 8.67 1.92
CA GLY A 112 12.30 9.54 0.88
C GLY A 112 13.82 9.51 0.77
N SER A 113 14.52 8.90 1.72
CA SER A 113 15.99 8.74 1.67
C SER A 113 16.40 7.80 0.54
N GLU A 114 17.51 8.11 -0.12
CA GLU A 114 18.02 7.28 -1.20
C GLU A 114 18.47 5.91 -0.69
N GLN A 115 18.01 4.87 -1.32
CA GLN A 115 18.49 3.48 -1.21
C GLN A 115 18.62 2.95 -2.62
N ARG A 116 19.77 3.21 -3.23
CA ARG A 116 20.00 3.06 -4.67
C ARG A 116 20.14 1.61 -5.08
N LEU A 117 19.26 1.21 -6.02
CA LEU A 117 19.41 0.06 -6.88
C LEU A 117 19.67 0.57 -8.30
N SER A 118 20.75 0.16 -8.93
CA SER A 118 21.09 0.55 -10.30
C SER A 118 21.16 -0.68 -11.20
N GLY A 119 20.53 -0.60 -12.38
CA GLY A 119 20.45 -1.70 -13.33
C GLY A 119 20.92 -1.32 -14.72
N LEU A 120 21.92 -2.06 -15.24
CA LEU A 120 22.47 -1.87 -16.58
C LEU A 120 22.34 -3.16 -17.40
N LEU A 121 22.10 -2.99 -18.71
CA LEU A 121 22.17 -4.04 -19.71
C LEU A 121 23.24 -3.65 -20.73
N ARG A 122 24.30 -4.47 -20.87
CA ARG A 122 25.21 -4.36 -21.98
C ARG A 122 24.75 -5.34 -23.05
N LEU A 123 24.36 -4.83 -24.22
CA LEU A 123 23.83 -5.58 -25.35
C LEU A 123 24.69 -5.34 -26.57
N ASP A 124 25.30 -6.39 -27.14
CA ASP A 124 26.16 -6.33 -28.31
C ASP A 124 27.27 -5.24 -28.18
N GLY A 125 27.84 -5.13 -26.98
CA GLY A 125 28.93 -4.18 -26.66
C GLY A 125 28.45 -2.77 -26.29
N LYS A 126 27.16 -2.45 -26.38
CA LYS A 126 26.60 -1.15 -25.98
C LYS A 126 25.86 -1.25 -24.65
N THR A 127 26.14 -0.33 -23.73
CA THR A 127 25.53 -0.32 -22.39
C THR A 127 24.32 0.59 -22.36
N TYR A 128 23.24 0.13 -21.71
CA TYR A 128 21.97 0.83 -21.48
C TYR A 128 21.58 0.73 -20.02
N ARG A 129 20.84 1.73 -19.53
CA ARG A 129 20.35 1.79 -18.16
C ARG A 129 18.85 1.45 -18.13
N TYR A 130 18.46 0.39 -17.41
CA TYR A 130 17.05 0.05 -17.22
C TYR A 130 16.51 0.46 -15.82
N MET A 131 17.40 0.69 -14.82
CA MET A 131 16.99 1.07 -13.46
C MET A 131 17.97 2.09 -12.85
N GLY A 132 17.40 3.08 -12.11
CA GLY A 132 18.17 4.17 -11.50
C GLY A 132 18.47 5.31 -12.47
N ALA A 133 18.79 6.50 -11.95
CA ALA A 133 19.10 7.69 -12.76
C ALA A 133 20.56 7.74 -13.21
N ASP A 134 21.46 7.05 -12.53
CA ASP A 134 22.88 7.07 -12.76
C ASP A 134 23.42 5.76 -13.34
N PRO A 135 24.51 5.82 -14.13
CA PRO A 135 25.22 7.01 -14.58
C PRO A 135 24.49 7.72 -15.74
N GLN A 136 24.45 9.07 -15.71
CA GLN A 136 23.67 9.88 -16.66
C GLN A 136 24.20 9.82 -18.11
N ASN A 137 25.49 9.50 -18.30
CA ASN A 137 26.10 9.34 -19.60
C ASN A 137 25.75 8.00 -20.28
N VAL A 138 25.05 7.09 -19.59
CA VAL A 138 24.54 5.83 -20.16
C VAL A 138 23.12 6.02 -20.62
N PRO A 139 22.78 5.74 -21.90
CA PRO A 139 21.42 5.91 -22.41
C PRO A 139 20.42 5.03 -21.66
N ALA A 140 19.28 5.60 -21.35
CA ALA A 140 18.16 4.86 -20.74
C ALA A 140 17.49 3.96 -21.77
N MET A 141 17.16 2.71 -21.40
CA MET A 141 16.26 1.86 -22.19
C MET A 141 14.85 2.45 -22.23
N LYS A 142 14.17 2.25 -23.34
CA LYS A 142 12.75 2.64 -23.46
C LYS A 142 11.88 1.68 -22.65
N GLN A 143 11.26 2.17 -21.56
CA GLN A 143 10.23 1.42 -20.84
C GLN A 143 8.95 1.34 -21.70
N VAL A 144 8.42 0.14 -21.88
CA VAL A 144 7.22 -0.10 -22.72
C VAL A 144 6.01 -0.53 -21.90
N SER A 145 6.20 -1.05 -20.69
CA SER A 145 5.10 -1.33 -19.78
C SER A 145 5.53 -1.35 -18.31
N LEU A 146 4.54 -1.14 -17.44
CA LEU A 146 4.55 -1.37 -16.01
C LEU A 146 3.24 -2.08 -15.64
N ARG A 147 3.33 -3.18 -14.90
CA ARG A 147 2.19 -3.85 -14.25
C ARG A 147 2.50 -4.03 -12.76
N ILE A 148 1.58 -3.62 -11.91
CA ILE A 148 1.65 -3.80 -10.46
C ILE A 148 0.53 -4.76 -10.06
N SER A 149 0.89 -5.84 -9.39
CA SER A 149 -0.04 -6.78 -8.78
C SER A 149 0.29 -6.95 -7.29
N PRO A 150 -0.55 -7.59 -6.49
CA PRO A 150 -0.36 -7.69 -5.04
C PRO A 150 1.04 -8.14 -4.62
N LEU A 151 1.62 -9.13 -5.31
CA LEU A 151 2.93 -9.70 -4.96
C LEU A 151 4.05 -9.35 -5.94
N HIS A 152 3.72 -8.88 -7.17
CA HIS A 152 4.70 -8.62 -8.22
C HIS A 152 4.66 -7.18 -8.72
N THR A 153 5.81 -6.72 -9.21
CA THR A 153 5.95 -5.53 -10.03
C THR A 153 6.76 -5.90 -11.28
N ASP A 154 6.12 -5.79 -12.44
CA ASP A 154 6.69 -6.17 -13.73
C ASP A 154 6.93 -4.93 -14.58
N TYR A 155 8.18 -4.66 -14.93
CA TYR A 155 8.58 -3.67 -15.92
C TYR A 155 9.02 -4.35 -17.20
N ALA A 156 8.75 -3.76 -18.36
CA ALA A 156 9.32 -4.19 -19.62
C ALA A 156 9.99 -3.03 -20.35
N PHE A 157 11.13 -3.35 -20.97
CA PHE A 157 11.95 -2.40 -21.73
C PHE A 157 12.28 -2.99 -23.09
N GLU A 158 12.44 -2.13 -24.11
CA GLU A 158 12.87 -2.54 -25.43
C GLU A 158 13.97 -1.61 -25.94
N GLU A 159 15.07 -2.21 -26.41
CA GLU A 159 16.19 -1.51 -27.01
C GLU A 159 17.06 -2.49 -27.82
N GLY A 160 17.65 -2.02 -28.91
CA GLY A 160 18.69 -2.74 -29.66
C GLY A 160 18.32 -4.12 -30.18
N GLY A 161 17.05 -4.40 -30.47
CA GLY A 161 16.58 -5.72 -30.91
C GLY A 161 16.29 -6.73 -29.79
N ALA A 162 16.34 -6.28 -28.52
CA ALA A 162 16.04 -7.10 -27.36
C ALA A 162 14.90 -6.49 -26.50
N ARG A 163 14.10 -7.37 -25.88
CA ARG A 163 13.14 -7.02 -24.82
C ARG A 163 13.63 -7.57 -23.50
N LEU A 164 13.73 -6.69 -22.52
CA LEU A 164 14.04 -7.01 -21.12
C LEU A 164 12.79 -6.84 -20.28
N GLN A 165 12.36 -7.89 -19.58
CA GLN A 165 11.40 -7.78 -18.48
C GLN A 165 12.16 -7.86 -17.15
N VAL A 166 11.83 -6.97 -16.23
CA VAL A 166 12.36 -6.92 -14.85
C VAL A 166 11.20 -7.11 -13.90
N THR A 167 11.23 -8.19 -13.14
CA THR A 167 10.18 -8.54 -12.17
C THR A 167 10.73 -8.45 -10.76
N PHE A 168 10.10 -7.64 -9.91
CA PHE A 168 10.28 -7.68 -8.46
C PHE A 168 9.15 -8.50 -7.86
N PHE A 169 9.51 -9.56 -7.14
CA PHE A 169 8.57 -10.47 -6.51
C PHE A 169 8.84 -10.57 -5.01
N THR A 170 7.86 -10.17 -4.20
CA THR A 170 7.84 -10.32 -2.74
C THR A 170 6.77 -11.34 -2.36
N PRO A 171 7.13 -12.55 -1.89
CA PRO A 171 6.16 -13.64 -1.64
C PRO A 171 5.38 -13.43 -0.33
N ALA A 172 4.63 -12.34 -0.22
CA ALA A 172 3.83 -11.99 0.96
C ALA A 172 2.52 -12.78 1.02
N LEU A 173 2.62 -14.13 1.09
CA LEU A 173 1.47 -15.05 1.18
C LEU A 173 0.99 -15.14 2.65
N PRO A 174 -0.22 -14.64 2.98
CA PRO A 174 -0.63 -14.42 4.37
C PRO A 174 -0.94 -15.73 5.12
N SER A 175 -1.29 -16.80 4.43
CA SER A 175 -1.51 -18.13 5.02
C SER A 175 -0.21 -18.85 5.41
N GLU A 176 0.95 -18.40 4.93
CA GLU A 176 2.25 -19.05 5.10
C GLU A 176 3.23 -18.18 5.88
N LEU A 177 3.09 -18.12 7.20
CA LEU A 177 3.88 -17.22 8.07
C LEU A 177 5.40 -17.38 7.89
N ASN A 178 5.89 -18.56 7.56
CA ASN A 178 7.30 -18.81 7.30
C ASN A 178 7.79 -18.14 6.00
N ILE A 179 6.94 -18.03 5.01
CA ILE A 179 7.21 -17.37 3.74
C ILE A 179 7.01 -15.86 3.93
N LEU A 180 5.86 -15.46 4.48
CA LEU A 180 5.49 -14.08 4.74
C LEU A 180 6.56 -13.31 5.54
N SER A 181 7.08 -13.94 6.60
CA SER A 181 8.09 -13.31 7.49
C SER A 181 9.49 -13.26 6.92
N ARG A 182 9.76 -13.97 5.81
CA ARG A 182 11.08 -14.07 5.21
C ARG A 182 11.40 -12.82 4.39
N PRO A 183 12.38 -11.99 4.79
CA PRO A 183 12.68 -10.71 4.13
C PRO A 183 13.53 -10.94 2.87
N VAL A 184 12.94 -11.57 1.85
CA VAL A 184 13.58 -11.87 0.56
C VAL A 184 12.68 -11.43 -0.58
N THR A 185 13.19 -10.50 -1.40
CA THR A 185 12.60 -10.14 -2.70
C THR A 185 13.44 -10.79 -3.82
N TYR A 186 12.77 -11.40 -4.76
CA TYR A 186 13.40 -11.90 -5.99
C TYR A 186 13.35 -10.81 -7.05
N LEU A 187 14.52 -10.51 -7.65
CA LEU A 187 14.61 -9.71 -8.85
C LEU A 187 14.95 -10.67 -10.00
N THR A 188 14.01 -10.79 -10.94
CA THR A 188 14.11 -11.70 -12.07
C THR A 188 14.17 -10.92 -13.37
N TRP A 189 15.13 -11.26 -14.23
CA TRP A 189 15.22 -10.78 -15.60
C TRP A 189 14.74 -11.85 -16.56
N THR A 190 13.88 -11.45 -17.49
CA THR A 190 13.53 -12.26 -18.65
C THR A 190 13.92 -11.51 -19.90
N LEU A 191 14.85 -12.08 -20.67
CA LEU A 191 15.36 -11.51 -21.92
C LEU A 191 14.91 -12.33 -23.12
N ARG A 192 14.56 -11.63 -24.21
CA ARG A 192 14.27 -12.25 -25.50
C ARG A 192 14.68 -11.35 -26.66
N SER A 193 15.04 -11.96 -27.79
CA SER A 193 15.22 -11.24 -29.05
C SER A 193 13.86 -10.76 -29.59
N THR A 194 13.82 -9.56 -30.17
CA THR A 194 12.64 -8.98 -30.84
C THR A 194 12.85 -8.83 -32.35
N ASP A 195 14.10 -8.96 -32.85
CA ASP A 195 14.42 -8.86 -34.26
C ASP A 195 14.76 -10.21 -34.91
N GLY A 196 14.66 -11.31 -34.16
CA GLY A 196 14.91 -12.66 -34.63
C GLY A 196 16.40 -13.02 -34.78
N ARG A 197 17.31 -12.20 -34.23
CA ARG A 197 18.76 -12.43 -34.25
C ARG A 197 19.25 -12.88 -32.87
N PRO A 198 20.35 -13.61 -32.79
CA PRO A 198 21.04 -13.84 -31.53
C PRO A 198 21.74 -12.57 -31.09
N HIS A 199 21.78 -12.34 -29.75
CA HIS A 199 22.50 -11.22 -29.14
C HIS A 199 23.37 -11.71 -27.98
N SER A 200 24.50 -11.07 -27.74
CA SER A 200 25.30 -11.25 -26.55
C SER A 200 24.98 -10.13 -25.55
N ALA A 201 24.68 -10.49 -24.32
CA ALA A 201 24.32 -9.50 -23.30
C ALA A 201 24.98 -9.77 -21.96
N THR A 202 25.07 -8.74 -21.13
CA THR A 202 25.42 -8.86 -19.71
C THR A 202 24.45 -8.03 -18.89
N LEU A 203 23.74 -8.70 -17.96
CA LEU A 203 22.85 -8.07 -16.98
C LEU A 203 23.66 -7.62 -15.77
N LEU A 204 23.49 -6.38 -15.33
CA LEU A 204 24.13 -5.88 -14.12
C LEU A 204 23.08 -5.37 -13.14
N LEU A 205 23.25 -5.73 -11.87
CA LEU A 205 22.60 -5.09 -10.72
C LEU A 205 23.67 -4.61 -9.76
N ASP A 206 23.53 -3.36 -9.34
CA ASP A 206 24.38 -2.73 -8.34
C ASP A 206 23.52 -2.20 -7.19
N VAL A 207 23.92 -2.45 -5.96
CA VAL A 207 23.23 -2.02 -4.74
C VAL A 207 24.17 -1.18 -3.88
N SER A 208 23.78 0.07 -3.64
CA SER A 208 24.53 0.97 -2.77
C SER A 208 24.49 0.52 -1.31
N SER A 209 25.59 0.73 -0.59
CA SER A 209 25.70 0.49 0.86
C SER A 209 24.76 1.36 1.72
N LEU A 210 24.09 2.36 1.12
CA LEU A 210 23.01 3.15 1.77
C LEU A 210 21.85 2.29 2.29
N VAL A 211 21.66 1.09 1.77
CA VAL A 211 20.61 0.16 2.24
C VAL A 211 20.81 -0.35 3.67
N ALA A 212 22.00 -0.16 4.26
CA ALA A 212 22.37 -0.71 5.57
C ALA A 212 22.70 0.35 6.63
N VAL A 213 22.34 1.61 6.37
CA VAL A 213 22.62 2.74 7.28
C VAL A 213 21.43 3.67 7.41
N ASN A 214 21.31 4.33 8.55
CA ASN A 214 20.33 5.40 8.76
C ASN A 214 20.73 6.71 8.08
N SER A 215 22.03 7.00 8.02
CA SER A 215 22.62 8.20 7.43
C SER A 215 23.83 7.84 6.59
N PRO A 216 24.10 8.55 5.46
CA PRO A 216 25.29 8.31 4.62
C PRO A 216 26.62 8.58 5.34
N ASP A 217 26.58 9.15 6.54
CA ASP A 217 27.75 9.44 7.40
C ASP A 217 28.15 8.26 8.30
N GLN A 218 27.33 7.18 8.35
CA GLN A 218 27.67 6.00 9.13
C GLN A 218 28.61 5.08 8.35
N GLU A 219 29.62 4.57 9.00
CA GLU A 219 30.55 3.64 8.39
C GLU A 219 29.92 2.25 8.20
N VAL A 220 30.21 1.64 7.07
CA VAL A 220 29.81 0.27 6.73
C VAL A 220 31.01 -0.63 6.54
N THR A 221 30.76 -1.93 6.69
CA THR A 221 31.65 -3.01 6.31
C THR A 221 30.93 -3.92 5.32
N TRP A 222 31.68 -4.53 4.41
CA TRP A 222 31.17 -5.43 3.38
C TRP A 222 32.01 -6.68 3.26
N GLY A 223 31.53 -7.63 2.49
CA GLY A 223 32.29 -8.87 2.26
C GLY A 223 31.46 -9.92 1.54
N ARG A 224 32.08 -11.07 1.38
CA ARG A 224 31.52 -12.22 0.69
C ARG A 224 31.16 -13.35 1.65
N ALA A 225 30.15 -14.10 1.26
CA ALA A 225 29.82 -15.39 1.81
C ALA A 225 29.40 -16.32 0.67
N GLN A 226 29.28 -17.60 0.95
CA GLN A 226 28.82 -18.55 -0.05
C GLN A 226 28.10 -19.73 0.62
N THR A 227 27.23 -20.37 -0.14
CA THR A 227 26.65 -21.66 0.18
C THR A 227 27.00 -22.67 -0.90
N SER A 228 26.48 -23.86 -0.84
CA SER A 228 26.64 -24.83 -1.94
C SER A 228 25.98 -24.35 -3.25
N ARG A 229 24.98 -23.46 -3.19
CA ARG A 229 24.15 -23.02 -4.31
C ARG A 229 24.37 -21.57 -4.73
N LEU A 230 24.77 -20.70 -3.80
CA LEU A 230 24.77 -19.26 -3.97
C LEU A 230 26.14 -18.66 -3.68
N ASP A 231 26.50 -17.65 -4.47
CA ASP A 231 27.49 -16.63 -4.12
C ASP A 231 26.75 -15.44 -3.53
N ILE A 232 27.26 -14.91 -2.42
CA ILE A 232 26.54 -13.92 -1.60
C ILE A 232 27.49 -12.75 -1.32
N LEU A 233 27.04 -11.54 -1.63
CA LEU A 233 27.63 -10.29 -1.17
C LEU A 233 26.82 -9.76 0.01
N LYS A 234 27.48 -9.15 1.00
CA LYS A 234 26.81 -8.57 2.17
C LYS A 234 27.39 -7.21 2.53
N VAL A 235 26.55 -6.35 3.11
CA VAL A 235 26.94 -5.06 3.70
C VAL A 235 26.14 -4.82 4.98
N GLY A 236 26.76 -4.17 5.96
CA GLY A 236 26.12 -3.78 7.22
C GLY A 236 26.85 -2.59 7.84
N SER A 237 26.20 -1.86 8.74
CA SER A 237 26.87 -0.80 9.50
C SER A 237 28.01 -1.41 10.35
N ARG A 238 29.08 -0.64 10.57
CA ARG A 238 30.20 -1.09 11.42
C ARG A 238 29.77 -1.32 12.85
N ASP A 239 29.00 -0.38 13.39
CA ASP A 239 28.74 -0.31 14.85
C ASP A 239 27.65 -1.27 15.33
N GLN A 240 26.76 -1.76 14.45
CA GLN A 240 25.74 -2.76 14.77
C GLN A 240 24.93 -2.43 16.05
N GLN A 241 24.49 -1.19 16.19
CA GLN A 241 23.77 -0.73 17.38
C GLN A 241 22.31 -1.20 17.35
N VAL A 242 22.08 -2.45 17.69
CA VAL A 242 20.80 -3.15 17.61
C VAL A 242 19.73 -2.48 18.46
N LEU A 243 18.62 -2.01 17.85
CA LEU A 243 17.43 -1.41 18.49
C LEU A 243 17.74 -0.17 19.34
N HIS A 244 18.82 0.57 19.06
CA HIS A 244 19.20 1.70 19.91
C HIS A 244 18.51 3.01 19.54
N ARG A 245 17.97 3.14 18.33
CA ARG A 245 17.22 4.30 17.87
C ARG A 245 15.74 3.99 17.77
N ALA A 246 14.93 4.94 18.19
CA ALA A 246 13.49 4.92 18.01
C ALA A 246 13.01 6.24 17.40
N GLY A 247 12.00 6.18 16.53
CA GLY A 247 11.47 7.36 15.86
C GLY A 247 10.77 7.06 14.55
N ASP A 248 10.30 8.11 13.90
CA ASP A 248 9.59 7.99 12.63
C ASP A 248 10.54 7.91 11.44
N ASP A 249 11.34 8.93 11.19
CA ASP A 249 12.25 9.03 10.03
C ASP A 249 13.53 8.22 10.23
N LEU A 250 13.39 6.90 10.36
CA LEU A 250 14.53 6.01 10.59
C LEU A 250 14.65 4.95 9.48
N ARG A 251 15.90 4.65 9.12
CA ARG A 251 16.35 3.49 8.34
C ARG A 251 17.14 2.58 9.27
N ILE A 252 17.19 1.30 8.95
CA ILE A 252 17.95 0.35 9.76
C ILE A 252 19.45 0.62 9.67
N ASP A 253 20.15 0.56 10.82
CA ASP A 253 21.60 0.70 10.93
C ASP A 253 22.24 -0.43 11.77
N TRP A 254 21.59 -1.58 11.79
CA TRP A 254 22.10 -2.85 12.31
C TRP A 254 21.68 -4.01 11.42
N GLY A 255 22.29 -5.19 11.60
CA GLY A 255 22.05 -6.31 10.72
C GLY A 255 22.79 -6.19 9.40
N TYR A 256 22.35 -6.95 8.41
CA TYR A 256 23.05 -7.05 7.13
C TYR A 256 22.08 -7.17 5.96
N PHE A 257 22.35 -6.40 4.93
CA PHE A 257 21.78 -6.61 3.59
C PHE A 257 22.58 -7.67 2.84
N TYR A 258 21.89 -8.51 2.06
CA TYR A 258 22.47 -9.56 1.23
C TYR A 258 22.00 -9.42 -0.21
N LEU A 259 22.96 -9.52 -1.15
CA LEU A 259 22.72 -9.73 -2.57
C LEU A 259 23.28 -11.12 -2.94
N ALA A 260 22.39 -12.03 -3.36
CA ALA A 260 22.77 -13.40 -3.64
C ALA A 260 22.44 -13.80 -5.09
N VAL A 261 23.34 -14.56 -5.72
CA VAL A 261 23.20 -15.06 -7.09
C VAL A 261 23.55 -16.55 -7.16
N ARG A 262 22.91 -17.26 -8.07
CA ARG A 262 23.18 -18.71 -8.30
C ARG A 262 24.59 -18.93 -8.84
N LYS A 263 25.30 -19.91 -8.28
CA LYS A 263 26.64 -20.32 -8.80
C LYS A 263 26.59 -20.81 -10.25
N GLY A 264 25.45 -21.43 -10.65
CA GLY A 264 25.24 -21.91 -12.01
C GLY A 264 25.04 -20.84 -13.08
N ASP A 265 24.86 -19.57 -12.68
CA ASP A 265 24.65 -18.46 -13.62
C ASP A 265 25.99 -17.85 -14.15
N ASN A 266 27.14 -18.34 -13.68
CA ASN A 266 28.50 -17.85 -14.03
C ASN A 266 28.60 -16.32 -13.85
N ALA A 267 28.00 -15.80 -12.81
CA ALA A 267 28.00 -14.37 -12.50
C ALA A 267 29.39 -13.91 -12.03
N ALA A 268 29.85 -12.78 -12.53
CA ALA A 268 30.89 -12.01 -11.88
C ALA A 268 30.27 -11.19 -10.75
N THR A 269 30.99 -11.06 -9.63
CA THR A 269 30.57 -10.27 -8.48
C THR A 269 31.70 -9.38 -7.99
N ALA A 270 31.36 -8.17 -7.52
CA ALA A 270 32.36 -7.24 -6.97
C ALA A 270 31.77 -6.51 -5.73
N THR A 271 32.66 -6.21 -4.78
CA THR A 271 32.43 -5.23 -3.73
C THR A 271 33.35 -4.04 -3.97
N SER A 272 32.84 -3.04 -4.73
CA SER A 272 33.64 -1.90 -5.18
C SER A 272 32.78 -0.68 -5.47
N SER A 273 33.27 0.51 -5.17
CA SER A 273 32.64 1.78 -5.57
C SER A 273 32.74 2.04 -7.08
N ASP A 274 33.73 1.43 -7.75
CA ASP A 274 34.05 1.65 -9.16
C ASP A 274 33.38 0.62 -10.10
N ALA A 275 32.61 -0.30 -9.57
CA ALA A 275 32.03 -1.41 -10.33
C ALA A 275 31.19 -0.95 -11.55
N ILE A 276 30.34 0.07 -11.38
CA ILE A 276 29.54 0.64 -12.48
C ILE A 276 30.43 1.27 -13.54
N SER A 277 31.45 2.07 -13.15
CA SER A 277 32.33 2.76 -14.07
C SER A 277 33.14 1.76 -14.91
N ALA A 278 33.76 0.76 -14.26
CA ALA A 278 34.48 -0.30 -14.93
C ALA A 278 33.60 -1.09 -15.91
N PHE A 279 32.36 -1.41 -15.51
CA PHE A 279 31.42 -2.10 -16.38
C PHE A 279 31.01 -1.26 -17.60
N VAL A 280 30.76 0.03 -17.42
CA VAL A 280 30.41 0.92 -18.54
C VAL A 280 31.54 1.03 -19.55
N GLU A 281 32.77 1.13 -19.08
CA GLU A 281 33.97 1.26 -19.94
C GLU A 281 34.30 -0.06 -20.66
N SER A 282 34.38 -1.16 -19.93
CA SER A 282 34.92 -2.42 -20.46
C SER A 282 33.90 -3.55 -20.60
N GLY A 283 32.76 -3.47 -19.90
CA GLY A 283 31.80 -4.57 -19.75
C GLY A 283 32.21 -5.61 -18.69
N ILE A 284 33.25 -5.34 -17.91
CA ILE A 284 33.82 -6.27 -16.93
C ILE A 284 33.85 -5.58 -15.57
N LEU A 285 33.53 -6.32 -14.51
CA LEU A 285 33.66 -5.85 -13.13
C LEU A 285 35.17 -5.81 -12.71
N PRO A 286 35.55 -4.99 -11.71
CA PRO A 286 36.84 -5.07 -11.07
C PRO A 286 37.17 -6.50 -10.64
N ALA A 287 38.41 -6.93 -10.86
CA ALA A 287 38.84 -8.29 -10.51
C ALA A 287 38.99 -8.48 -8.99
N ASP A 288 39.38 -7.42 -8.30
CA ASP A 288 39.62 -7.42 -6.86
C ASP A 288 38.50 -6.66 -6.13
N ASP A 289 38.18 -7.13 -4.93
CA ASP A 289 37.30 -6.43 -4.03
C ASP A 289 38.01 -5.22 -3.39
N ASP A 290 37.29 -4.17 -3.14
CA ASP A 290 37.76 -3.08 -2.30
C ASP A 290 37.82 -3.55 -0.83
N LEU A 291 38.98 -3.48 -0.23
CA LEU A 291 39.27 -3.90 1.15
C LEU A 291 39.46 -2.71 2.10
N ASP A 292 39.37 -1.48 1.59
CA ASP A 292 39.50 -0.25 2.40
C ASP A 292 38.24 0.06 3.15
N MET A 293 38.01 -0.68 4.22
CA MET A 293 36.85 -0.57 5.12
C MET A 293 37.30 -0.55 6.59
N PRO A 294 36.49 0.08 7.53
CA PRO A 294 35.16 0.63 7.29
C PRO A 294 35.23 1.97 6.55
N ARG A 295 34.17 2.28 5.76
CA ARG A 295 34.06 3.56 5.04
C ARG A 295 32.60 4.02 4.98
N GLN A 296 32.40 5.34 4.91
CA GLN A 296 31.08 5.94 4.82
C GLN A 296 30.53 5.86 3.40
N PRO A 297 29.22 5.63 3.17
CA PRO A 297 28.62 5.68 1.84
C PRO A 297 28.90 6.97 1.06
N ARG A 298 28.87 8.12 1.72
CA ARG A 298 29.19 9.42 1.08
C ARG A 298 30.63 9.55 0.64
N ASP A 299 31.56 8.81 1.24
CA ASP A 299 32.99 8.81 0.93
C ASP A 299 33.38 7.64 0.01
N GLY A 300 32.39 7.06 -0.69
CA GLY A 300 32.59 6.00 -1.67
C GLY A 300 32.78 4.61 -1.05
N ALA A 301 32.02 4.27 0.01
CA ALA A 301 31.94 2.87 0.46
C ALA A 301 31.54 1.94 -0.69
N ALA A 302 32.04 0.70 -0.66
CA ALA A 302 31.79 -0.25 -1.73
C ALA A 302 30.29 -0.52 -1.93
N HIS A 303 29.90 -0.69 -3.18
CA HIS A 303 28.62 -1.23 -3.59
C HIS A 303 28.69 -2.76 -3.70
N LEU A 304 27.54 -3.42 -3.69
CA LEU A 304 27.42 -4.84 -3.98
C LEU A 304 26.93 -5.00 -5.42
N THR A 305 27.79 -5.54 -6.29
CA THR A 305 27.50 -5.63 -7.73
C THR A 305 27.55 -7.06 -8.23
N VAL A 306 26.56 -7.42 -9.05
CA VAL A 306 26.48 -8.70 -9.77
C VAL A 306 26.35 -8.43 -11.26
N ALA A 307 27.15 -9.10 -12.09
CA ALA A 307 27.07 -9.06 -13.54
C ALA A 307 26.94 -10.49 -14.10
N ILE A 308 25.87 -10.75 -14.87
CA ILE A 308 25.56 -12.08 -15.42
C ILE A 308 25.66 -12.05 -16.94
N PRO A 309 26.71 -12.67 -17.55
CA PRO A 309 26.80 -12.79 -18.98
C PRO A 309 25.76 -13.79 -19.50
N VAL A 310 25.18 -13.48 -20.65
CA VAL A 310 24.11 -14.28 -21.25
C VAL A 310 24.10 -14.17 -22.77
N ASP A 311 23.74 -15.26 -23.46
CA ASP A 311 23.49 -15.29 -24.89
C ASP A 311 21.98 -15.42 -25.14
N ILE A 312 21.40 -14.46 -25.86
CA ILE A 312 19.98 -14.43 -26.19
C ILE A 312 19.79 -15.14 -27.55
N SER A 313 19.13 -16.28 -27.53
CA SER A 313 18.78 -17.00 -28.72
C SER A 313 17.42 -16.54 -29.27
N PRO A 314 17.23 -16.52 -30.60
CA PRO A 314 15.91 -16.30 -31.19
C PRO A 314 14.86 -17.29 -30.65
N ASN A 315 13.64 -16.82 -30.41
CA ASN A 315 12.49 -17.64 -29.98
C ASN A 315 12.62 -18.33 -28.60
N GLN A 316 13.57 -17.93 -27.79
CA GLN A 316 13.72 -18.42 -26.41
C GLN A 316 13.70 -17.27 -25.41
N ASN A 317 13.01 -17.50 -24.28
CA ASN A 317 13.11 -16.63 -23.13
C ASN A 317 14.29 -17.09 -22.26
N LEU A 318 15.21 -16.18 -21.99
CA LEU A 318 16.30 -16.41 -21.05
C LEU A 318 15.91 -15.80 -19.69
N ILE A 319 16.00 -16.59 -18.63
CA ILE A 319 15.64 -16.15 -17.28
C ILE A 319 16.89 -16.17 -16.39
N ARG A 320 17.12 -15.08 -15.65
CA ARG A 320 18.15 -14.96 -14.61
C ARG A 320 17.55 -14.30 -13.39
N GLN A 321 18.15 -14.55 -12.23
CA GLN A 321 17.57 -14.14 -10.95
C GLN A 321 18.64 -13.83 -9.92
N VAL A 322 18.35 -12.84 -9.07
CA VAL A 322 19.09 -12.56 -7.84
C VAL A 322 18.09 -12.41 -6.67
N LEU A 323 18.61 -12.61 -5.46
CA LEU A 323 17.85 -12.42 -4.22
C LEU A 323 18.38 -11.17 -3.50
N LEU A 324 17.44 -10.31 -3.11
CA LEU A 324 17.66 -9.17 -2.23
C LEU A 324 17.10 -9.52 -0.86
N ALA A 325 17.91 -9.51 0.20
CA ALA A 325 17.47 -9.91 1.51
C ALA A 325 18.05 -9.04 2.61
N TYR A 326 17.37 -8.99 3.75
CA TYR A 326 17.87 -8.31 4.94
C TYR A 326 17.69 -9.18 6.19
N ASP A 327 18.73 -9.25 7.02
CA ASP A 327 18.67 -9.86 8.35
C ASP A 327 18.84 -8.78 9.42
N GLU A 328 17.76 -8.43 10.07
CA GLU A 328 17.71 -7.37 11.09
C GLU A 328 18.14 -7.86 12.49
N LEU A 329 18.58 -9.11 12.63
CA LEU A 329 19.03 -9.75 13.88
C LEU A 329 17.97 -9.78 14.99
N TYR A 330 17.39 -8.64 15.33
CA TYR A 330 16.27 -8.39 16.23
C TYR A 330 15.37 -7.33 15.60
N SER A 331 14.06 -7.58 15.63
CA SER A 331 13.04 -6.71 15.00
C SER A 331 12.53 -5.63 15.92
N VAL A 332 12.20 -5.99 17.16
CA VAL A 332 11.47 -5.14 18.11
C VAL A 332 11.94 -5.45 19.53
N GLU A 333 11.95 -4.44 20.40
CA GLU A 333 11.99 -4.62 21.84
C GLU A 333 10.57 -4.54 22.40
N TYR A 334 10.12 -5.60 23.06
CA TYR A 334 8.78 -5.72 23.63
C TYR A 334 8.87 -5.99 25.14
N PHE A 335 8.47 -5.01 25.93
CA PHE A 335 8.59 -5.00 27.40
C PHE A 335 10.00 -5.39 27.86
N GLY A 336 11.03 -4.73 27.31
CA GLY A 336 12.44 -4.98 27.61
C GLY A 336 13.03 -6.25 27.02
N ARG A 337 12.25 -7.05 26.30
CA ARG A 337 12.71 -8.28 25.62
C ARG A 337 13.01 -7.99 24.14
N LYS A 338 14.22 -8.26 23.68
CA LYS A 338 14.57 -8.17 22.27
C LYS A 338 14.04 -9.38 21.52
N LEU A 339 13.07 -9.18 20.64
CA LEU A 339 12.44 -10.21 19.83
C LEU A 339 13.14 -10.38 18.49
N ARG A 340 13.36 -11.63 18.09
CA ARG A 340 13.89 -11.96 16.76
C ARG A 340 12.81 -11.84 15.69
N PRO A 341 13.18 -11.59 14.43
CA PRO A 341 12.27 -11.76 13.31
C PRO A 341 11.64 -13.15 13.33
N TYR A 342 10.37 -13.25 12.97
CA TYR A 342 9.62 -14.51 13.05
C TYR A 342 10.28 -15.66 12.27
N TRP A 343 10.90 -15.39 11.12
CA TRP A 343 11.62 -16.39 10.33
C TRP A 343 12.84 -16.99 11.05
N ARG A 344 13.39 -16.30 12.05
CA ARG A 344 14.56 -16.73 12.84
C ARG A 344 14.22 -17.47 14.14
N ARG A 345 12.94 -17.60 14.49
CA ARG A 345 12.51 -18.18 15.80
C ARG A 345 13.09 -19.57 16.07
N ASP A 346 13.27 -20.36 15.01
CA ASP A 346 13.79 -21.74 15.08
C ASP A 346 15.32 -21.82 14.87
N GLY A 347 16.04 -20.70 15.04
CA GLY A 347 17.50 -20.64 14.88
C GLY A 347 17.99 -20.65 13.43
N LYS A 348 17.14 -20.41 12.44
CA LYS A 348 17.54 -20.29 11.03
C LYS A 348 18.59 -19.19 10.84
N THR A 349 19.53 -19.45 9.95
CA THR A 349 20.60 -18.52 9.56
C THR A 349 20.27 -17.84 8.23
N PRO A 350 20.88 -16.69 7.89
CA PRO A 350 20.73 -16.09 6.57
C PRO A 350 21.09 -17.01 5.42
N ALA A 351 22.15 -17.83 5.58
CA ALA A 351 22.54 -18.82 4.57
C ALA A 351 21.43 -19.87 4.32
N THR A 352 20.81 -20.37 5.38
CA THR A 352 19.69 -21.31 5.27
C THR A 352 18.49 -20.64 4.63
N MET A 353 18.16 -19.41 5.05
CA MET A 353 17.05 -18.63 4.51
C MET A 353 17.20 -18.39 3.00
N LEU A 354 18.39 -17.98 2.55
CA LEU A 354 18.66 -17.71 1.12
C LEU A 354 18.63 -19.01 0.28
N ASN A 355 19.16 -20.12 0.80
CA ASN A 355 19.06 -21.41 0.12
C ASN A 355 17.63 -21.91 0.01
N ASP A 356 16.84 -21.79 1.09
CA ASP A 356 15.41 -22.17 1.08
C ASP A 356 14.65 -21.29 0.06
N ALA A 357 14.95 -19.99 0.02
CA ALA A 357 14.32 -19.07 -0.91
C ALA A 357 14.66 -19.43 -2.37
N GLU A 358 15.90 -19.69 -2.69
CA GLU A 358 16.32 -20.07 -4.04
C GLU A 358 15.68 -21.39 -4.51
N MET A 359 15.64 -22.40 -3.63
CA MET A 359 15.04 -23.70 -3.97
C MET A 359 13.53 -23.61 -4.18
N GLN A 360 12.83 -22.80 -3.41
CA GLN A 360 11.37 -22.70 -3.44
C GLN A 360 10.85 -21.75 -4.53
N TYR A 361 11.71 -20.96 -5.17
CA TYR A 361 11.29 -19.93 -6.12
C TYR A 361 10.33 -20.42 -7.22
N PRO A 362 10.57 -21.54 -7.93
CA PRO A 362 9.69 -21.93 -9.04
C PRO A 362 8.26 -22.23 -8.60
N ASP A 363 8.11 -22.85 -7.41
CA ASP A 363 6.79 -23.15 -6.84
C ASP A 363 6.14 -21.88 -6.29
N LEU A 364 6.89 -21.05 -5.57
CA LEU A 364 6.41 -19.79 -5.02
C LEU A 364 5.95 -18.83 -6.11
N GLU A 365 6.70 -18.68 -7.20
CA GLU A 365 6.35 -17.81 -8.33
C GLU A 365 5.01 -18.24 -8.96
N LYS A 366 4.82 -19.54 -9.20
CA LYS A 366 3.58 -20.08 -9.75
C LYS A 366 2.38 -19.80 -8.84
N ARG A 367 2.52 -20.08 -7.55
CA ARG A 367 1.45 -19.88 -6.56
C ARG A 367 1.13 -18.40 -6.35
N ALA A 368 2.16 -17.57 -6.35
CA ALA A 368 2.02 -16.13 -6.20
C ALA A 368 1.32 -15.49 -7.41
N ARG A 369 1.61 -15.93 -8.65
CA ARG A 369 0.86 -15.47 -9.83
C ARG A 369 -0.60 -15.86 -9.75
N HIS A 370 -0.89 -17.08 -9.32
CA HIS A 370 -2.28 -17.51 -9.09
C HIS A 370 -2.98 -16.66 -8.03
N PHE A 371 -2.30 -16.36 -6.93
CA PHE A 371 -2.80 -15.46 -5.90
C PHE A 371 -3.10 -14.06 -6.45
N ASP A 372 -2.17 -13.48 -7.21
CA ASP A 372 -2.33 -12.16 -7.83
C ASP A 372 -3.54 -12.11 -8.77
N ASP A 373 -3.68 -13.12 -9.64
CA ASP A 373 -4.76 -13.16 -10.62
C ASP A 373 -6.13 -13.34 -9.93
N GLU A 374 -6.24 -14.23 -8.94
CA GLU A 374 -7.47 -14.46 -8.18
C GLU A 374 -7.89 -13.24 -7.36
N LEU A 375 -6.93 -12.60 -6.67
CA LEU A 375 -7.24 -11.42 -5.85
C LEU A 375 -7.63 -10.23 -6.72
N THR A 376 -6.92 -10.01 -7.83
CA THR A 376 -7.25 -8.96 -8.80
C THR A 376 -8.67 -9.14 -9.34
N ALA A 377 -9.02 -10.37 -9.77
CA ALA A 377 -10.35 -10.67 -10.30
C ALA A 377 -11.47 -10.45 -9.25
N ASP A 378 -11.24 -10.84 -7.99
CA ASP A 378 -12.22 -10.62 -6.92
C ASP A 378 -12.37 -9.12 -6.58
N MET A 379 -11.28 -8.36 -6.56
CA MET A 379 -11.33 -6.91 -6.38
C MET A 379 -12.05 -6.21 -7.53
N GLU A 380 -11.78 -6.60 -8.79
CA GLU A 380 -12.49 -6.06 -9.97
C GLU A 380 -13.99 -6.35 -9.89
N ARG A 381 -14.37 -7.53 -9.42
CA ARG A 381 -15.76 -7.91 -9.27
C ARG A 381 -16.51 -7.02 -8.28
N VAL A 382 -15.92 -6.68 -7.13
CA VAL A 382 -16.59 -5.90 -6.08
C VAL A 382 -16.47 -4.40 -6.23
N GLY A 383 -15.39 -3.90 -6.86
CA GLY A 383 -15.10 -2.47 -6.93
C GLY A 383 -14.66 -1.94 -8.31
N GLY A 384 -14.49 -2.82 -9.32
CA GLY A 384 -14.00 -2.45 -10.66
C GLY A 384 -12.48 -2.32 -10.73
N THR A 385 -11.97 -2.03 -11.95
CA THR A 385 -10.54 -2.01 -12.27
C THR A 385 -9.76 -1.02 -11.40
N ALA A 386 -10.27 0.20 -11.21
CA ALA A 386 -9.61 1.21 -10.36
C ALA A 386 -9.44 0.74 -8.91
N TYR A 387 -10.42 0.03 -8.38
CA TYR A 387 -10.33 -0.54 -7.04
C TYR A 387 -9.30 -1.69 -6.97
N ALA A 388 -9.22 -2.53 -8.01
CA ALA A 388 -8.22 -3.59 -8.08
C ALA A 388 -6.78 -3.03 -8.18
N GLU A 389 -6.56 -1.98 -8.97
CA GLU A 389 -5.28 -1.27 -9.05
C GLU A 389 -4.88 -0.65 -7.71
N LEU A 390 -5.83 -0.01 -7.03
CA LEU A 390 -5.62 0.54 -5.69
C LEU A 390 -5.25 -0.56 -4.68
N GLY A 391 -5.98 -1.68 -4.69
CA GLY A 391 -5.70 -2.83 -3.83
C GLY A 391 -4.33 -3.46 -4.08
N ALA A 392 -3.89 -3.54 -5.35
CA ALA A 392 -2.55 -4.03 -5.71
C ALA A 392 -1.44 -3.16 -5.11
N LEU A 393 -1.59 -1.84 -5.10
CA LEU A 393 -0.67 -0.91 -4.44
C LEU A 393 -0.70 -1.05 -2.91
N ALA A 394 -1.90 -1.17 -2.33
CA ALA A 394 -2.10 -1.23 -0.89
C ALA A 394 -1.59 -2.53 -0.27
N TYR A 395 -1.64 -3.65 -1.00
CA TYR A 395 -1.38 -4.99 -0.47
C TYR A 395 0.01 -5.09 0.21
N ARG A 396 1.08 -4.84 -0.57
CA ARG A 396 2.45 -4.92 -0.03
C ARG A 396 2.75 -3.80 0.96
N GLN A 397 2.19 -2.61 0.78
CA GLN A 397 2.36 -1.50 1.71
C GLN A 397 1.80 -1.84 3.09
N THR A 398 0.65 -2.51 3.17
CA THR A 398 0.05 -2.90 4.44
C THR A 398 1.00 -3.78 5.25
N PHE A 399 1.60 -4.82 4.66
CA PHE A 399 2.58 -5.64 5.35
C PHE A 399 3.87 -4.89 5.67
N ALA A 400 4.39 -4.11 4.73
CA ALA A 400 5.66 -3.39 4.86
C ALA A 400 5.65 -2.31 5.95
N ALA A 401 4.49 -1.99 6.50
CA ALA A 401 4.37 -1.07 7.63
C ALA A 401 4.43 -1.78 9.00
N HIS A 402 4.80 -3.08 9.04
CA HIS A 402 4.86 -3.87 10.27
C HIS A 402 6.23 -4.50 10.50
N GLY A 403 6.67 -4.52 11.76
CA GLY A 403 7.70 -5.44 12.22
C GLY A 403 7.08 -6.81 12.55
N PHE A 404 7.60 -7.89 11.97
CA PHE A 404 7.08 -9.25 12.18
C PHE A 404 8.05 -10.06 13.04
N ALA A 405 7.74 -10.23 14.33
CA ALA A 405 8.57 -10.90 15.32
C ALA A 405 7.90 -12.16 15.87
N ALA A 406 8.70 -13.00 16.53
CA ALA A 406 8.20 -14.09 17.34
C ALA A 406 8.42 -13.80 18.82
N ASP A 407 7.42 -14.06 19.66
CA ASP A 407 7.62 -14.12 21.10
C ASP A 407 8.46 -15.36 21.48
N PHE A 408 8.92 -15.44 22.70
CA PHE A 408 9.79 -16.55 23.15
C PHE A 408 9.11 -17.91 23.15
N ASP A 409 7.77 -17.94 23.17
CA ASP A 409 6.97 -19.17 23.02
C ASP A 409 6.69 -19.55 21.54
N GLY A 410 7.22 -18.77 20.58
CA GLY A 410 6.99 -18.92 19.15
C GLY A 410 5.72 -18.27 18.61
N THR A 411 4.94 -17.57 19.46
CA THR A 411 3.76 -16.82 19.02
C THR A 411 4.15 -15.74 18.00
N ALA A 412 3.41 -15.65 16.90
CA ALA A 412 3.56 -14.60 15.90
C ALA A 412 3.04 -13.26 16.45
N LEU A 413 3.89 -12.26 16.45
CA LEU A 413 3.55 -10.88 16.85
C LEU A 413 3.84 -9.93 15.69
N LEU A 414 2.84 -9.14 15.33
CA LEU A 414 2.94 -8.19 14.24
C LEU A 414 2.80 -6.76 14.81
N PHE A 415 3.83 -5.95 14.65
CA PHE A 415 3.93 -4.61 15.24
C PHE A 415 3.77 -3.53 14.17
N PRO A 416 2.59 -2.90 14.03
CA PRO A 416 2.44 -1.76 13.13
C PRO A 416 3.31 -0.59 13.58
N LYS A 417 3.93 0.08 12.61
CA LYS A 417 4.60 1.36 12.79
C LYS A 417 3.74 2.46 12.16
N GLU A 418 3.49 3.49 12.88
CA GLU A 418 2.86 4.71 12.38
C GLU A 418 3.84 5.52 11.55
N ASN A 419 4.03 5.10 10.30
CA ASN A 419 4.96 5.71 9.35
C ASN A 419 4.54 7.13 8.97
N PHE A 420 5.51 8.00 8.83
CA PHE A 420 5.36 9.39 8.38
C PHE A 420 4.33 10.18 9.19
N SER A 421 4.38 10.03 10.50
CA SER A 421 3.56 10.70 11.51
C SER A 421 4.40 10.90 12.78
N ASN A 422 4.03 10.24 13.89
CA ASN A 422 4.78 10.32 15.16
C ASN A 422 5.76 9.14 15.37
N GLY A 423 5.68 8.11 14.55
CA GLY A 423 6.52 6.91 14.64
C GLY A 423 6.16 5.98 15.79
N CYS A 424 4.96 6.07 16.35
CA CYS A 424 4.49 5.15 17.39
C CYS A 424 4.45 3.71 16.90
N ILE A 425 4.58 2.75 17.83
CA ILE A 425 4.48 1.31 17.59
C ILE A 425 3.20 0.78 18.19
N SER A 426 2.53 -0.10 17.46
CA SER A 426 1.26 -0.74 17.83
C SER A 426 0.18 0.28 18.17
N THR A 427 0.10 1.34 17.37
CA THR A 427 -0.91 2.40 17.49
C THR A 427 -2.30 1.85 17.17
N VAL A 428 -3.24 2.00 18.09
CA VAL A 428 -4.57 1.35 17.97
C VAL A 428 -5.42 1.99 16.89
N ASP A 429 -5.36 3.31 16.70
CA ASP A 429 -6.07 4.01 15.63
C ASP A 429 -5.44 3.83 14.23
N VAL A 430 -4.23 3.26 14.15
CA VAL A 430 -3.61 2.75 12.91
C VAL A 430 -3.97 1.27 12.67
N LEU A 431 -4.09 0.51 13.75
CA LEU A 431 -4.48 -0.90 13.71
C LEU A 431 -5.94 -1.05 13.26
N TYR A 432 -6.84 -0.21 13.77
CA TYR A 432 -8.26 -0.24 13.47
C TYR A 432 -8.56 -0.12 11.96
N PRO A 433 -8.09 0.90 11.25
CA PRO A 433 -8.32 0.98 9.80
C PRO A 433 -7.62 -0.13 9.00
N SER A 434 -6.50 -0.69 9.47
CA SER A 434 -5.80 -1.77 8.76
C SER A 434 -6.40 -3.17 9.00
N ALA A 435 -7.21 -3.34 10.03
CA ALA A 435 -7.74 -4.63 10.45
C ALA A 435 -8.52 -5.41 9.38
N PRO A 436 -9.30 -4.79 8.48
CA PRO A 436 -10.00 -5.51 7.40
C PRO A 436 -9.09 -6.40 6.57
N PHE A 437 -7.84 -5.97 6.32
CA PHE A 437 -6.85 -6.77 5.62
C PHE A 437 -6.56 -8.10 6.34
N PHE A 438 -6.30 -8.02 7.63
CA PHE A 438 -5.96 -9.20 8.44
C PHE A 438 -7.18 -10.10 8.69
N LEU A 439 -8.35 -9.51 8.92
CA LEU A 439 -9.62 -10.26 9.03
C LEU A 439 -9.95 -11.03 7.74
N LEU A 440 -9.58 -10.48 6.59
CA LEU A 440 -9.79 -11.12 5.30
C LEU A 440 -8.82 -12.26 5.05
N PHE A 441 -7.51 -12.04 5.26
CA PHE A 441 -6.46 -12.95 4.80
C PHE A 441 -5.91 -13.86 5.88
N ASN A 442 -5.72 -13.38 7.11
CA ASN A 442 -5.21 -14.17 8.22
C ASN A 442 -5.53 -13.55 9.59
N PRO A 443 -6.66 -13.90 10.21
CA PRO A 443 -7.06 -13.36 11.51
C PRO A 443 -6.04 -13.59 12.64
N SER A 444 -5.17 -14.61 12.56
CA SER A 444 -4.15 -14.85 13.60
C SER A 444 -3.09 -13.74 13.65
N LEU A 445 -2.87 -13.03 12.54
CA LEU A 445 -1.98 -11.85 12.53
C LEU A 445 -2.63 -10.66 13.24
N LEU A 446 -3.94 -10.48 13.12
CA LEU A 446 -4.67 -9.48 13.91
C LEU A 446 -4.66 -9.83 15.40
N GLU A 447 -4.83 -11.11 15.75
CA GLU A 447 -4.69 -11.56 17.14
C GLU A 447 -3.32 -11.17 17.72
N GLY A 448 -2.23 -11.38 16.94
CA GLY A 448 -0.87 -11.00 17.32
C GLY A 448 -0.68 -9.49 17.54
N GLN A 449 -1.52 -8.65 16.90
CA GLN A 449 -1.54 -7.20 17.13
C GLN A 449 -2.36 -6.83 18.38
N LEU A 450 -3.59 -7.35 18.50
CA LEU A 450 -4.49 -7.05 19.61
C LEU A 450 -3.97 -7.54 20.97
N LYS A 451 -3.33 -8.71 20.96
CA LYS A 451 -2.72 -9.31 22.16
C LYS A 451 -1.76 -8.34 22.86
N GLN A 452 -0.93 -7.63 22.10
CA GLN A 452 0.06 -6.70 22.64
C GLN A 452 -0.60 -5.57 23.44
N ILE A 453 -1.67 -4.97 22.90
CA ILE A 453 -2.43 -3.90 23.53
C ILE A 453 -3.13 -4.39 24.79
N LEU A 454 -3.77 -5.55 24.71
CA LEU A 454 -4.47 -6.17 25.83
C LEU A 454 -3.51 -6.56 26.96
N GLU A 455 -2.33 -7.09 26.64
CA GLU A 455 -1.28 -7.40 27.64
C GLU A 455 -0.80 -6.13 28.32
N TYR A 456 -0.50 -5.07 27.56
CA TYR A 456 -0.09 -3.78 28.13
C TYR A 456 -1.16 -3.16 29.04
N ALA A 457 -2.39 -3.07 28.55
CA ALA A 457 -3.50 -2.51 29.30
C ALA A 457 -3.84 -3.29 30.58
N SER A 458 -3.39 -4.54 30.70
CA SER A 458 -3.56 -5.38 31.88
C SER A 458 -2.44 -5.20 32.91
N LEU A 459 -1.37 -4.47 32.58
CA LEU A 459 -0.27 -4.20 33.51
C LEU A 459 -0.69 -3.15 34.56
N PRO A 460 -0.20 -3.25 35.82
CA PRO A 460 -0.52 -2.27 36.87
C PRO A 460 -0.11 -0.83 36.56
N ARG A 461 0.80 -0.64 35.60
CA ARG A 461 1.26 0.69 35.15
C ARG A 461 0.20 1.45 34.35
N TRP A 462 -0.66 0.72 33.58
CA TRP A 462 -1.79 1.34 32.89
C TRP A 462 -2.98 1.50 33.85
N LYS A 463 -3.19 2.72 34.32
CA LYS A 463 -4.17 3.01 35.38
C LYS A 463 -5.51 3.53 34.85
N PHE A 464 -5.56 3.93 33.59
CA PHE A 464 -6.74 4.55 33.01
C PHE A 464 -7.88 3.53 32.76
N PRO A 465 -9.15 3.99 32.76
CA PRO A 465 -10.31 3.15 32.53
C PRO A 465 -10.58 2.83 31.05
N PHE A 466 -9.77 3.35 30.15
CA PHE A 466 -9.89 3.23 28.68
C PHE A 466 -8.67 2.54 28.08
N ALA A 467 -8.75 2.23 26.77
CA ALA A 467 -7.66 1.57 26.04
C ALA A 467 -6.49 2.55 25.76
N PRO A 468 -5.25 2.03 25.77
CA PRO A 468 -4.09 2.83 25.38
C PRO A 468 -4.07 3.13 23.89
N HIS A 469 -3.38 4.23 23.51
CA HIS A 469 -3.18 4.61 22.12
C HIS A 469 -2.07 3.79 21.45
N ASP A 470 -0.91 3.60 22.10
CA ASP A 470 0.29 2.95 21.54
C ASP A 470 1.07 2.17 22.59
N LEU A 471 2.15 1.52 22.16
CA LEU A 471 3.09 0.83 23.05
C LEU A 471 4.48 1.46 23.11
N GLY A 472 4.68 2.64 22.52
CA GLY A 472 5.97 3.32 22.50
C GLY A 472 6.31 3.91 21.14
N THR A 473 7.60 4.14 20.93
CA THR A 473 8.14 4.61 19.64
C THR A 473 8.90 3.47 18.94
N TYR A 474 8.55 3.18 17.69
CA TYR A 474 9.14 2.08 16.93
C TYR A 474 10.67 2.16 16.86
N PRO A 475 11.41 1.07 17.14
CA PRO A 475 10.99 -0.31 17.36
C PRO A 475 10.83 -0.73 18.83
N LEU A 476 10.63 0.21 19.75
CA LEU A 476 10.60 -0.02 21.20
C LEU A 476 9.15 -0.03 21.72
N ALA A 477 8.56 -1.21 21.86
CA ALA A 477 7.21 -1.41 22.41
C ALA A 477 7.28 -1.60 23.94
N ASN A 478 7.57 -0.54 24.69
CA ASN A 478 7.83 -0.58 26.12
C ASN A 478 6.82 0.20 26.97
N GLY A 479 5.79 0.80 26.40
CA GLY A 479 4.74 1.59 27.06
C GLY A 479 4.41 2.86 26.31
N GLN A 480 3.16 3.32 26.43
CA GLN A 480 2.63 4.44 25.68
C GLN A 480 3.45 5.73 25.83
N VAL A 481 3.62 6.41 24.69
CA VAL A 481 4.32 7.71 24.61
C VAL A 481 3.41 8.85 24.14
N TYR A 482 2.35 8.56 23.39
CA TYR A 482 1.44 9.55 22.87
C TYR A 482 0.63 10.25 23.97
N GLY A 483 0.20 11.51 23.71
CA GLY A 483 -0.55 12.31 24.66
C GLY A 483 0.21 12.46 25.98
N GLY A 484 -0.48 12.30 27.08
CA GLY A 484 0.10 12.32 28.43
C GLY A 484 0.89 11.07 28.83
N GLY A 485 1.06 10.09 27.92
CA GLY A 485 1.66 8.78 28.19
C GLY A 485 0.89 8.02 29.27
N GLU A 486 1.58 7.55 30.31
CA GLU A 486 0.97 6.82 31.43
C GLU A 486 0.58 7.73 32.62
N ARG A 487 0.70 9.06 32.49
CA ARG A 487 0.68 9.97 33.65
C ARG A 487 -0.60 10.78 33.74
N ILE A 488 -1.09 11.32 32.64
CA ILE A 488 -2.26 12.22 32.59
C ILE A 488 -3.20 11.81 31.46
N GLU A 489 -4.47 12.22 31.59
CA GLU A 489 -5.51 11.95 30.59
C GLU A 489 -5.57 13.00 29.46
N GLU A 490 -4.84 14.10 29.62
CA GLU A 490 -4.78 15.17 28.63
C GLU A 490 -4.22 14.65 27.30
N ASP A 491 -4.84 15.00 26.20
CA ASP A 491 -4.49 14.57 24.86
C ASP A 491 -4.59 13.05 24.61
N GLN A 492 -5.28 12.30 25.49
CA GLN A 492 -5.64 10.89 25.24
C GLN A 492 -6.84 10.78 24.30
N MET A 493 -7.04 9.57 23.73
CA MET A 493 -8.13 9.26 22.81
C MET A 493 -9.08 8.16 23.39
N PRO A 494 -9.70 8.40 24.56
CA PRO A 494 -10.27 7.35 25.40
C PRO A 494 -11.48 6.65 24.75
N VAL A 495 -12.40 7.38 24.11
CA VAL A 495 -13.56 6.80 23.42
C VAL A 495 -13.14 6.12 22.14
N GLU A 496 -12.21 6.74 21.41
CA GLU A 496 -11.67 6.22 20.14
C GLU A 496 -11.07 4.83 20.36
N GLU A 497 -10.08 4.72 21.22
CA GLU A 497 -9.30 3.50 21.38
C GLU A 497 -10.08 2.36 22.04
N SER A 498 -10.94 2.70 23.00
CA SER A 498 -11.81 1.71 23.62
C SER A 498 -12.82 1.14 22.64
N GLY A 499 -13.39 1.99 21.77
CA GLY A 499 -14.29 1.56 20.70
C GLY A 499 -13.58 0.68 19.68
N ASN A 500 -12.42 1.12 19.20
CA ASN A 500 -11.58 0.37 18.27
C ASN A 500 -11.31 -1.05 18.79
N MET A 501 -10.84 -1.17 20.04
CA MET A 501 -10.47 -2.46 20.61
C MET A 501 -11.67 -3.40 20.78
N LEU A 502 -12.83 -2.92 21.25
CA LEU A 502 -14.00 -3.77 21.44
C LEU A 502 -14.54 -4.28 20.11
N ILE A 503 -14.64 -3.43 19.09
CA ILE A 503 -15.05 -3.80 17.74
C ILE A 503 -14.10 -4.86 17.15
N LEU A 504 -12.79 -4.65 17.26
CA LEU A 504 -11.80 -5.52 16.65
C LEU A 504 -11.68 -6.87 17.35
N VAL A 505 -11.83 -6.92 18.69
CA VAL A 505 -11.83 -8.20 19.43
C VAL A 505 -13.05 -9.05 19.05
N ASP A 506 -14.21 -8.42 18.84
CA ASP A 506 -15.40 -9.14 18.38
C ASP A 506 -15.27 -9.59 16.93
N ALA A 507 -14.81 -8.70 16.02
CA ALA A 507 -14.54 -9.05 14.63
C ALA A 507 -13.57 -10.23 14.51
N LEU A 508 -12.52 -10.23 15.34
CA LEU A 508 -11.55 -11.33 15.41
C LEU A 508 -12.23 -12.62 15.90
N ALA A 509 -13.01 -12.56 16.98
CA ALA A 509 -13.69 -13.72 17.54
C ALA A 509 -14.64 -14.35 16.52
N GLN A 510 -15.41 -13.55 15.79
CA GLN A 510 -16.27 -14.02 14.71
C GLN A 510 -15.49 -14.64 13.55
N ALA A 511 -14.38 -13.99 13.13
CA ALA A 511 -13.55 -14.47 12.03
C ALA A 511 -12.87 -15.81 12.35
N GLN A 512 -12.46 -16.03 13.61
CA GLN A 512 -11.82 -17.26 14.09
C GLN A 512 -12.83 -18.33 14.55
N GLY A 513 -14.07 -17.93 14.83
CA GLY A 513 -15.09 -18.83 15.41
C GLY A 513 -14.80 -19.23 16.84
N ASN A 514 -14.03 -18.43 17.60
CA ASN A 514 -13.73 -18.68 19.01
C ASN A 514 -13.55 -17.36 19.79
N PHE A 515 -13.69 -17.42 21.11
CA PHE A 515 -13.68 -16.26 22.01
C PHE A 515 -12.51 -16.30 23.01
N HIS A 516 -11.45 -17.06 22.75
CA HIS A 516 -10.34 -17.27 23.69
C HIS A 516 -9.62 -15.97 24.09
N LEU A 517 -9.38 -15.08 23.12
CA LEU A 517 -8.76 -13.77 23.42
C LEU A 517 -9.66 -12.94 24.34
N ALA A 518 -10.95 -12.88 24.05
CA ALA A 518 -11.94 -12.17 24.87
C ALA A 518 -12.07 -12.77 26.27
N GLU A 519 -12.07 -14.10 26.39
CA GLU A 519 -12.12 -14.80 27.67
C GLU A 519 -10.90 -14.44 28.54
N LYS A 520 -9.70 -14.54 27.97
CA LYS A 520 -8.44 -14.22 28.66
C LYS A 520 -8.39 -12.80 29.22
N PHE A 521 -8.89 -11.83 28.44
CA PHE A 521 -8.81 -10.42 28.80
C PHE A 521 -10.17 -9.81 29.17
N TRP A 522 -11.15 -10.63 29.57
CA TRP A 522 -12.50 -10.20 29.89
C TRP A 522 -12.59 -9.02 30.87
N PRO A 523 -11.84 -9.00 32.01
CA PRO A 523 -11.88 -7.88 32.93
C PRO A 523 -11.48 -6.55 32.27
N GLN A 524 -10.53 -6.58 31.34
CA GLN A 524 -10.08 -5.38 30.63
C GLN A 524 -11.13 -4.89 29.65
N LEU A 525 -11.74 -5.80 28.86
CA LEU A 525 -12.82 -5.47 27.93
C LEU A 525 -14.04 -4.90 28.66
N THR A 526 -14.39 -5.47 29.84
CA THR A 526 -15.47 -4.94 30.68
C THR A 526 -15.18 -3.51 31.14
N LYS A 527 -13.94 -3.20 31.53
CA LYS A 527 -13.52 -1.87 31.95
C LYS A 527 -13.72 -0.84 30.84
N TRP A 528 -13.38 -1.19 29.60
CA TRP A 528 -13.57 -0.34 28.42
C TRP A 528 -15.03 -0.17 28.06
N ALA A 529 -15.82 -1.23 28.12
CA ALA A 529 -17.26 -1.17 27.88
C ALA A 529 -17.97 -0.25 28.89
N GLU A 530 -17.62 -0.32 30.19
CA GLU A 530 -18.14 0.59 31.20
C GLU A 530 -17.75 2.04 30.94
N TYR A 531 -16.53 2.30 30.45
CA TYR A 531 -16.11 3.64 30.06
C TYR A 531 -16.98 4.16 28.89
N LEU A 532 -17.15 3.38 27.83
CA LEU A 532 -17.98 3.75 26.67
C LEU A 532 -19.45 3.95 27.05
N ARG A 533 -20.00 3.13 27.96
CA ARG A 533 -21.38 3.28 28.46
C ARG A 533 -21.60 4.66 29.08
N THR A 534 -20.59 5.21 29.74
CA THR A 534 -20.70 6.51 30.46
C THR A 534 -20.29 7.71 29.63
N LYS A 535 -19.35 7.56 28.69
CA LYS A 535 -18.70 8.64 27.95
C LYS A 535 -18.91 8.60 26.43
N GLY A 536 -19.44 7.50 25.88
CA GLY A 536 -19.42 7.24 24.45
C GLY A 536 -20.52 7.92 23.66
N LEU A 537 -21.73 8.10 24.24
CA LEU A 537 -22.88 8.66 23.48
C LEU A 537 -22.62 10.12 23.05
N ASN A 538 -22.08 10.92 23.94
CA ASN A 538 -21.75 12.32 23.66
C ASN A 538 -20.29 12.59 24.06
N PRO A 539 -19.35 12.26 23.19
CA PRO A 539 -17.91 12.35 23.50
C PRO A 539 -17.49 13.76 23.90
N GLU A 540 -16.71 13.86 24.98
CA GLU A 540 -16.05 15.08 25.38
C GLU A 540 -15.00 15.51 24.35
N ASN A 541 -14.40 16.70 24.56
CA ASN A 541 -13.36 17.21 23.67
C ASN A 541 -12.11 16.32 23.68
N GLN A 542 -11.91 15.57 22.62
CA GLN A 542 -10.79 14.66 22.44
C GLN A 542 -10.40 14.54 20.97
N LEU A 543 -9.25 13.95 20.69
CA LEU A 543 -8.88 13.50 19.35
C LEU A 543 -9.63 12.20 19.01
N SER A 544 -9.68 11.89 17.73
CA SER A 544 -10.17 10.61 17.16
C SER A 544 -9.19 10.18 16.08
N THR A 545 -9.44 9.12 15.32
CA THR A 545 -8.62 8.74 14.15
C THR A 545 -8.49 9.88 13.12
N ASP A 546 -9.36 10.89 13.20
CA ASP A 546 -9.29 12.13 12.42
C ASP A 546 -8.53 13.24 13.18
N ASP A 547 -7.50 12.87 13.95
CA ASP A 547 -6.72 13.73 14.83
C ASP A 547 -6.04 14.90 14.12
N PHE A 548 -5.66 14.71 12.84
CA PHE A 548 -5.15 15.75 11.97
C PHE A 548 -6.17 16.90 11.71
N ALA A 549 -7.47 16.66 11.96
CA ALA A 549 -8.52 17.68 11.93
C ALA A 549 -8.72 18.36 13.30
N GLY A 550 -7.96 17.98 14.33
CA GLY A 550 -7.95 18.55 15.68
C GLY A 550 -9.02 17.96 16.61
N HIS A 551 -8.97 18.39 17.87
CA HIS A 551 -9.94 18.02 18.89
C HIS A 551 -11.36 18.40 18.52
N LEU A 552 -12.32 17.51 18.79
CA LEU A 552 -13.74 17.77 18.55
C LEU A 552 -14.59 17.13 19.65
N ALA A 553 -15.31 17.98 20.39
CA ALA A 553 -16.36 17.52 21.27
C ALA A 553 -17.64 17.21 20.48
N HIS A 554 -18.50 16.38 21.05
CA HIS A 554 -19.81 16.05 20.49
C HIS A 554 -19.76 15.36 19.11
N ASN A 555 -18.63 14.72 18.79
CA ASN A 555 -18.37 14.08 17.50
C ASN A 555 -19.34 12.92 17.24
N ALA A 556 -20.20 13.08 16.22
CA ALA A 556 -21.23 12.11 15.90
C ALA A 556 -20.69 10.78 15.39
N ASN A 557 -19.61 10.79 14.59
CA ASN A 557 -19.01 9.56 14.08
C ASN A 557 -18.25 8.78 15.17
N LEU A 558 -17.59 9.49 16.10
CA LEU A 558 -16.96 8.87 17.27
C LEU A 558 -18.01 8.24 18.21
N SER A 559 -19.18 8.87 18.36
CA SER A 559 -20.30 8.30 19.10
C SER A 559 -20.81 6.98 18.47
N ILE A 560 -20.88 6.88 17.13
CA ILE A 560 -21.21 5.62 16.43
C ILE A 560 -20.22 4.52 16.85
N LYS A 561 -18.93 4.79 16.80
CA LYS A 561 -17.89 3.83 17.20
C LYS A 561 -18.09 3.32 18.65
N ALA A 562 -18.42 4.21 19.58
CA ALA A 562 -18.68 3.82 20.95
C ALA A 562 -19.92 2.92 21.09
N ILE A 563 -20.99 3.23 20.36
CA ILE A 563 -22.23 2.45 20.35
C ILE A 563 -22.00 1.06 19.76
N GLU A 564 -21.29 0.97 18.64
CA GLU A 564 -20.90 -0.30 18.01
C GLU A 564 -19.95 -1.10 18.90
N GLY A 565 -19.01 -0.44 19.59
CA GLY A 565 -18.12 -1.08 20.58
C GLY A 565 -18.90 -1.72 21.74
N LEU A 566 -19.98 -1.09 22.23
CA LEU A 566 -20.85 -1.66 23.25
C LEU A 566 -21.64 -2.86 22.74
N ALA A 567 -22.15 -2.82 21.52
CA ALA A 567 -22.82 -3.95 20.89
C ALA A 567 -21.84 -5.11 20.61
N ALA A 568 -20.63 -4.82 20.17
CA ALA A 568 -19.56 -5.81 20.03
C ALA A 568 -19.24 -6.49 21.37
N TYR A 569 -19.15 -5.72 22.46
CA TYR A 569 -18.98 -6.29 23.81
C TYR A 569 -20.16 -7.19 24.22
N SER A 570 -21.40 -6.81 23.84
CA SER A 570 -22.58 -7.66 24.02
C SER A 570 -22.44 -9.01 23.30
N GLN A 571 -21.98 -9.00 22.04
CA GLN A 571 -21.76 -10.24 21.27
C GLN A 571 -20.64 -11.10 21.89
N LEU A 572 -19.55 -10.50 22.34
CA LEU A 572 -18.48 -11.19 23.08
C LEU A 572 -19.02 -11.83 24.35
N ALA A 573 -19.88 -11.11 25.11
CA ALA A 573 -20.52 -11.64 26.31
C ALA A 573 -21.43 -12.85 25.98
N ALA A 574 -22.20 -12.77 24.90
CA ALA A 574 -23.04 -13.87 24.42
C ALA A 574 -22.21 -15.10 24.05
N GLY A 575 -21.12 -14.90 23.30
CA GLY A 575 -20.19 -15.96 22.91
C GLY A 575 -19.51 -16.66 24.10
N LEU A 576 -19.31 -15.94 25.21
CA LEU A 576 -18.80 -16.46 26.48
C LEU A 576 -19.88 -17.01 27.41
N GLY A 577 -21.13 -17.13 26.97
CA GLY A 577 -22.25 -17.63 27.78
C GLY A 577 -22.72 -16.67 28.89
N LYS A 578 -22.30 -15.38 28.86
CA LYS A 578 -22.66 -14.35 29.85
C LYS A 578 -23.95 -13.63 29.45
N SER A 579 -25.05 -14.39 29.27
CA SER A 579 -26.30 -13.91 28.67
C SER A 579 -26.92 -12.69 29.35
N GLY A 580 -26.79 -12.54 30.68
CA GLY A 580 -27.28 -11.37 31.39
C GLY A 580 -26.53 -10.08 31.02
N ILE A 581 -25.20 -10.16 30.89
CA ILE A 581 -24.34 -9.05 30.45
C ILE A 581 -24.61 -8.75 28.97
N ALA A 582 -24.72 -9.78 28.15
CA ALA A 582 -25.02 -9.63 26.72
C ALA A 582 -26.32 -8.83 26.54
N LYS A 583 -27.41 -9.25 27.18
CA LYS A 583 -28.68 -8.53 27.07
C LYS A 583 -28.57 -7.07 27.56
N GLN A 584 -27.91 -6.85 28.69
CA GLN A 584 -27.74 -5.52 29.26
C GLN A 584 -27.06 -4.55 28.28
N TYR A 585 -25.96 -4.99 27.65
CA TYR A 585 -25.20 -4.13 26.76
C TYR A 585 -25.82 -4.00 25.37
N ASP A 586 -26.57 -5.00 24.89
CA ASP A 586 -27.38 -4.87 23.68
C ASP A 586 -28.49 -3.83 23.89
N ASP A 587 -29.22 -3.88 25.04
CA ASP A 587 -30.25 -2.90 25.36
C ASP A 587 -29.66 -1.46 25.43
N ILE A 588 -28.48 -1.29 26.05
CA ILE A 588 -27.77 -0.01 26.15
C ILE A 588 -27.36 0.50 24.75
N ALA A 589 -26.74 -0.33 23.93
CA ALA A 589 -26.30 0.06 22.59
C ALA A 589 -27.48 0.49 21.71
N ARG A 590 -28.60 -0.24 21.76
CA ARG A 590 -29.81 0.10 21.00
C ARG A 590 -30.45 1.41 21.49
N GLU A 591 -30.52 1.64 22.79
CA GLU A 591 -30.99 2.89 23.35
C GLU A 591 -30.11 4.08 22.92
N MET A 592 -28.78 3.92 23.01
CA MET A 592 -27.84 4.95 22.57
C MET A 592 -27.94 5.21 21.05
N ALA A 593 -28.12 4.18 20.24
CA ALA A 593 -28.31 4.32 18.79
C ALA A 593 -29.59 5.10 18.44
N LEU A 594 -30.66 4.86 19.20
CA LEU A 594 -31.90 5.62 19.04
C LEU A 594 -31.73 7.10 19.43
N GLN A 595 -31.06 7.37 20.55
CA GLN A 595 -30.78 8.74 21.01
C GLN A 595 -29.83 9.45 20.00
N TRP A 596 -28.79 8.76 19.49
CA TRP A 596 -27.89 9.28 18.48
C TRP A 596 -28.63 9.79 17.24
N GLN A 597 -29.60 9.00 16.73
CA GLN A 597 -30.41 9.40 15.56
C GLN A 597 -31.10 10.73 15.77
N GLY A 598 -31.64 10.96 16.98
CA GLY A 598 -32.29 12.23 17.34
C GLY A 598 -31.29 13.39 17.47
N MET A 599 -30.12 13.13 18.05
CA MET A 599 -29.07 14.15 18.31
C MET A 599 -28.35 14.59 17.04
N ALA A 600 -28.04 13.62 16.15
CA ALA A 600 -27.21 13.87 14.97
C ALA A 600 -28.00 14.33 13.75
N LYS A 601 -29.33 14.07 13.69
CA LYS A 601 -30.16 14.37 12.51
C LYS A 601 -30.16 15.87 12.20
N ASP A 602 -29.85 16.20 10.96
CA ASP A 602 -30.13 17.50 10.36
C ASP A 602 -31.08 17.27 9.16
N ARG A 603 -31.35 18.21 8.35
CA ARG A 603 -32.34 18.18 7.26
C ARG A 603 -32.34 16.87 6.45
N ASP A 604 -31.37 16.76 5.56
CA ASP A 604 -31.16 15.70 4.58
C ASP A 604 -29.87 14.89 4.81
N HIS A 605 -29.23 15.05 5.98
CA HIS A 605 -28.00 14.38 6.40
C HIS A 605 -27.88 14.29 7.92
N TYR A 606 -26.74 13.78 8.43
CA TYR A 606 -26.40 13.76 9.85
C TYR A 606 -25.14 14.59 10.13
N ARG A 607 -25.16 15.34 11.24
CA ARG A 607 -24.13 16.31 11.62
C ARG A 607 -22.76 15.68 11.84
N LEU A 608 -21.71 16.50 11.69
CA LEU A 608 -20.36 16.20 12.17
C LEU A 608 -20.32 16.15 13.71
N ALA A 609 -20.91 17.16 14.36
CA ALA A 609 -21.02 17.24 15.82
C ALA A 609 -22.44 17.64 16.23
N PHE A 610 -22.93 17.08 17.34
CA PHE A 610 -24.34 17.22 17.77
C PHE A 610 -24.77 18.68 17.99
N ASP A 611 -23.85 19.52 18.44
CA ASP A 611 -24.05 20.94 18.75
C ASP A 611 -23.85 21.89 17.54
N LYS A 612 -23.49 21.32 16.34
CA LYS A 612 -23.14 22.14 15.16
C LYS A 612 -24.11 21.86 13.98
N PRO A 613 -25.25 22.53 13.93
CA PRO A 613 -26.19 22.40 12.80
C PRO A 613 -25.57 22.81 11.46
N GLY A 614 -25.94 22.14 10.36
CA GLY A 614 -25.44 22.39 9.02
C GLY A 614 -24.04 21.84 8.76
N THR A 615 -23.44 21.10 9.70
CA THR A 615 -22.17 20.39 9.50
C THR A 615 -22.40 18.94 9.14
N TRP A 616 -21.48 18.34 8.41
CA TRP A 616 -21.54 16.94 8.01
C TRP A 616 -20.16 16.28 8.04
N SER A 617 -20.11 14.97 8.11
CA SER A 617 -18.88 14.16 7.94
C SER A 617 -19.23 12.80 7.35
N GLN A 618 -18.26 12.11 6.79
CA GLN A 618 -18.38 10.69 6.47
C GLN A 618 -18.67 9.90 7.75
N LYS A 619 -19.72 9.05 7.72
CA LYS A 619 -20.08 8.15 8.83
C LYS A 619 -19.54 6.75 8.59
N TYR A 620 -18.24 6.67 8.25
CA TYR A 620 -17.56 5.45 7.84
C TYR A 620 -17.63 4.33 8.89
N ASN A 621 -17.72 4.66 10.18
CA ASN A 621 -17.82 3.63 11.23
C ASN A 621 -19.07 2.76 11.10
N LEU A 622 -20.17 3.26 10.51
CA LEU A 622 -21.40 2.47 10.26
C LEU A 622 -21.17 1.17 9.48
N VAL A 623 -20.00 0.99 8.88
CA VAL A 623 -19.66 -0.26 8.18
C VAL A 623 -19.61 -1.46 9.14
N TRP A 624 -19.25 -1.24 10.41
CA TRP A 624 -19.18 -2.31 11.40
C TRP A 624 -20.57 -2.76 11.87
N ASP A 625 -21.57 -1.87 11.85
CA ASP A 625 -22.97 -2.27 12.07
C ASP A 625 -23.43 -3.37 11.09
N GLN A 626 -22.92 -3.32 9.83
CA GLN A 626 -23.20 -4.32 8.81
C GLN A 626 -22.28 -5.54 8.93
N LEU A 627 -20.97 -5.34 9.09
CA LEU A 627 -19.97 -6.42 9.11
C LEU A 627 -20.15 -7.37 10.29
N LEU A 628 -20.57 -6.85 11.45
CA LEU A 628 -20.79 -7.61 12.69
C LEU A 628 -22.27 -7.99 12.89
N ASP A 629 -23.16 -7.71 11.93
CA ASP A 629 -24.60 -7.96 12.00
C ASP A 629 -25.24 -7.37 13.29
N LEU A 630 -24.86 -6.14 13.70
CA LEU A 630 -25.33 -5.52 14.95
C LEU A 630 -26.76 -5.01 14.84
N HIS A 631 -27.16 -4.53 13.66
CA HIS A 631 -28.50 -4.01 13.36
C HIS A 631 -28.97 -2.90 14.33
N LEU A 632 -28.07 -1.95 14.63
CA LEU A 632 -28.34 -0.82 15.52
C LEU A 632 -28.95 0.36 14.78
N PHE A 633 -28.52 0.57 13.54
CA PHE A 633 -28.91 1.71 12.73
C PHE A 633 -29.78 1.28 11.54
N PRO A 634 -30.90 1.99 11.25
CA PRO A 634 -31.77 1.63 10.14
C PRO A 634 -31.11 1.86 8.79
N ALA A 635 -31.40 1.04 7.80
CA ALA A 635 -30.87 1.17 6.44
C ALA A 635 -31.15 2.55 5.81
N SER A 636 -32.30 3.19 6.17
CA SER A 636 -32.63 4.54 5.72
C SER A 636 -31.60 5.61 6.13
N LEU A 637 -30.89 5.41 7.24
CA LEU A 637 -29.82 6.31 7.66
C LEU A 637 -28.68 6.30 6.63
N ARG A 638 -28.19 5.10 6.29
CA ARG A 638 -27.12 4.94 5.27
C ARG A 638 -27.56 5.46 3.90
N GLN A 639 -28.81 5.23 3.52
CA GLN A 639 -29.39 5.76 2.27
C GLN A 639 -29.41 7.30 2.26
N THR A 640 -29.76 7.92 3.37
CA THR A 640 -29.76 9.37 3.53
C THR A 640 -28.36 9.95 3.39
N GLU A 641 -27.39 9.38 4.11
CA GLU A 641 -25.97 9.79 4.05
C GLU A 641 -25.42 9.60 2.64
N MET A 642 -25.67 8.45 2.01
CA MET A 642 -25.19 8.17 0.66
C MET A 642 -25.73 9.16 -0.37
N ALA A 643 -27.03 9.47 -0.31
CA ALA A 643 -27.63 10.45 -1.21
C ALA A 643 -27.02 11.85 -1.02
N PHE A 644 -26.65 12.20 0.21
CA PHE A 644 -25.96 13.45 0.51
C PHE A 644 -24.51 13.45 0.02
N TYR A 645 -23.75 12.40 0.29
CA TYR A 645 -22.33 12.29 -0.11
C TYR A 645 -22.12 12.38 -1.61
N LEU A 646 -22.97 11.75 -2.42
CA LEU A 646 -22.89 11.80 -3.88
C LEU A 646 -23.05 13.21 -4.46
N GLN A 647 -23.67 14.15 -3.71
CA GLN A 647 -23.78 15.55 -4.10
C GLN A 647 -22.56 16.40 -3.69
N HIS A 648 -21.66 15.83 -2.87
CA HIS A 648 -20.50 16.53 -2.32
C HIS A 648 -19.16 15.94 -2.80
N LEU A 649 -19.18 15.11 -3.86
CA LEU A 649 -17.96 14.57 -4.47
C LEU A 649 -17.16 15.68 -5.15
N HIS A 650 -15.87 15.68 -4.88
CA HIS A 650 -14.87 16.49 -5.57
C HIS A 650 -14.19 15.71 -6.71
N SER A 651 -13.23 16.34 -7.39
CA SER A 651 -12.53 15.74 -8.54
C SER A 651 -11.80 14.44 -8.20
N TYR A 652 -11.29 14.31 -6.95
CA TYR A 652 -10.47 13.18 -6.52
C TYR A 652 -11.02 12.43 -5.31
N GLY A 653 -12.24 12.68 -4.87
CA GLY A 653 -12.88 11.94 -3.79
C GLY A 653 -13.92 12.73 -3.03
N LEU A 654 -14.44 12.10 -1.98
CA LEU A 654 -15.36 12.73 -1.03
C LEU A 654 -14.57 13.35 0.12
N PRO A 655 -14.72 14.65 0.43
CA PRO A 655 -14.11 15.23 1.62
C PRO A 655 -14.50 14.45 2.89
N LEU A 656 -13.61 14.41 3.88
CA LEU A 656 -13.88 13.75 5.16
C LEU A 656 -15.09 14.38 5.86
N ASP A 657 -15.14 15.71 5.83
CA ASP A 657 -16.21 16.52 6.41
C ASP A 657 -16.17 17.95 5.80
N ASN A 658 -17.04 18.81 6.27
CA ASN A 658 -17.17 20.19 5.77
C ASN A 658 -16.13 21.18 6.32
N ARG A 659 -15.12 20.74 7.10
CA ARG A 659 -14.09 21.62 7.66
C ARG A 659 -12.95 21.92 6.68
N ALA A 660 -12.64 20.95 5.77
CA ALA A 660 -11.57 21.10 4.77
C ALA A 660 -11.80 20.18 3.56
N ASP A 661 -11.10 20.47 2.45
CA ASP A 661 -11.20 19.73 1.19
C ASP A 661 -10.31 18.48 1.12
N TYR A 662 -9.92 17.92 2.25
CA TYR A 662 -9.15 16.68 2.31
C TYR A 662 -9.98 15.49 2.77
N THR A 663 -9.45 14.31 2.51
CA THR A 663 -10.05 13.03 2.89
C THR A 663 -9.01 12.04 3.40
N LYS A 664 -9.49 10.89 3.91
CA LYS A 664 -8.68 9.69 4.12
C LYS A 664 -9.14 8.58 3.20
N LEU A 665 -8.16 7.99 2.50
CA LEU A 665 -8.38 6.97 1.47
C LEU A 665 -9.12 5.73 2.00
N ASP A 666 -8.74 5.24 3.17
CA ASP A 666 -9.36 4.12 3.84
C ASP A 666 -10.83 4.42 4.19
N TRP A 667 -11.13 5.62 4.73
CA TRP A 667 -12.50 6.02 5.08
C TRP A 667 -13.41 6.20 3.88
N GLU A 668 -12.88 6.64 2.74
CA GLU A 668 -13.67 6.72 1.50
C GLU A 668 -14.11 5.32 1.04
N ILE A 669 -13.23 4.32 1.12
CA ILE A 669 -13.58 2.94 0.77
C ILE A 669 -14.57 2.35 1.77
N TRP A 670 -14.42 2.67 3.08
CA TRP A 670 -15.40 2.25 4.09
C TRP A 670 -16.76 2.89 3.82
N THR A 671 -16.79 4.19 3.49
CA THR A 671 -18.01 4.91 3.09
C THR A 671 -18.62 4.30 1.82
N ALA A 672 -17.83 3.96 0.81
CA ALA A 672 -18.30 3.27 -0.40
C ALA A 672 -18.82 1.83 -0.12
N THR A 673 -18.50 1.27 1.05
CA THR A 673 -19.00 -0.05 1.47
C THR A 673 -20.34 0.02 2.19
N LEU A 674 -20.84 1.22 2.53
CA LEU A 674 -22.16 1.43 3.16
C LEU A 674 -23.35 1.17 2.22
N THR A 675 -23.10 1.00 0.92
CA THR A 675 -24.12 0.74 -0.09
C THR A 675 -23.80 -0.52 -0.90
N ASP A 676 -24.87 -1.27 -1.24
CA ASP A 676 -24.83 -2.40 -2.17
C ASP A 676 -25.16 -1.99 -3.60
N ASP A 677 -25.56 -0.73 -3.84
CA ASP A 677 -25.83 -0.20 -5.18
C ASP A 677 -24.53 0.04 -5.93
N ARG A 678 -24.28 -0.83 -6.91
CA ARG A 678 -23.06 -0.79 -7.73
C ARG A 678 -22.85 0.58 -8.40
N SER A 679 -23.90 1.26 -8.82
CA SER A 679 -23.77 2.58 -9.46
C SER A 679 -23.27 3.64 -8.49
N GLN A 680 -23.69 3.60 -7.24
CA GLN A 680 -23.19 4.49 -6.19
C GLN A 680 -21.75 4.18 -5.81
N VAL A 681 -21.40 2.89 -5.74
CA VAL A 681 -20.00 2.45 -5.54
C VAL A 681 -19.09 2.97 -6.64
N ASP A 682 -19.48 2.80 -7.90
CA ASP A 682 -18.70 3.27 -9.05
C ASP A 682 -18.51 4.79 -9.05
N LEU A 683 -19.53 5.57 -8.64
CA LEU A 683 -19.43 7.03 -8.49
C LEU A 683 -18.45 7.44 -7.40
N LEU A 684 -18.38 6.73 -6.27
CA LEU A 684 -17.43 7.00 -5.18
C LEU A 684 -16.00 6.60 -5.53
N LEU A 685 -15.83 5.49 -6.25
CA LEU A 685 -14.50 4.95 -6.57
C LEU A 685 -13.85 5.62 -7.80
N ALA A 686 -14.63 6.15 -8.73
CA ALA A 686 -14.09 6.77 -9.94
C ALA A 686 -13.16 7.97 -9.67
N PRO A 687 -13.45 8.90 -8.73
CA PRO A 687 -12.52 9.96 -8.35
C PRO A 687 -11.20 9.44 -7.76
N ILE A 688 -11.25 8.38 -6.96
CA ILE A 688 -10.07 7.75 -6.37
C ILE A 688 -9.21 7.11 -7.47
N GLY A 689 -9.84 6.45 -8.45
CA GLY A 689 -9.16 5.91 -9.63
C GLY A 689 -8.41 7.00 -10.43
N ARG A 690 -9.04 8.16 -10.61
CA ARG A 690 -8.33 9.31 -11.21
C ARG A 690 -7.16 9.78 -10.36
N TRP A 691 -7.37 9.88 -9.04
CA TRP A 691 -6.33 10.32 -8.11
C TRP A 691 -5.06 9.50 -8.19
N ILE A 692 -5.13 8.16 -8.20
CA ILE A 692 -3.94 7.30 -8.25
C ILE A 692 -3.12 7.49 -9.54
N HIS A 693 -3.77 7.90 -10.64
CA HIS A 693 -3.09 8.12 -11.92
C HIS A 693 -2.61 9.57 -12.12
N GLU A 694 -3.29 10.55 -11.52
CA GLU A 694 -3.06 11.95 -11.79
C GLU A 694 -2.34 12.71 -10.67
N THR A 695 -2.22 12.11 -9.47
CA THR A 695 -1.54 12.79 -8.36
C THR A 695 -0.10 13.14 -8.69
N SER A 696 0.28 14.38 -8.38
CA SER A 696 1.67 14.84 -8.50
C SER A 696 2.56 14.42 -7.31
N SER A 697 1.96 13.81 -6.28
CA SER A 697 2.69 13.33 -5.10
C SER A 697 3.31 11.97 -5.38
N ARG A 698 4.63 11.94 -5.58
CA ARG A 698 5.40 10.74 -5.92
C ARG A 698 5.96 10.08 -4.65
N VAL A 699 5.07 9.46 -3.88
CA VAL A 699 5.35 8.77 -2.60
C VAL A 699 4.56 7.46 -2.52
N PRO A 700 4.94 6.48 -1.69
CA PRO A 700 4.06 5.37 -1.34
C PRO A 700 2.68 5.88 -0.95
N LEU A 701 1.62 5.08 -1.14
CA LEU A 701 0.26 5.56 -0.94
C LEU A 701 0.13 6.40 0.31
N THR A 702 -0.36 7.63 0.13
CA THR A 702 -0.84 8.46 1.22
C THR A 702 -2.28 8.09 1.52
N ASP A 703 -2.64 8.11 2.79
CA ASP A 703 -4.03 7.99 3.22
C ASP A 703 -4.69 9.36 3.43
N TRP A 704 -3.93 10.45 3.41
CA TRP A 704 -4.43 11.81 3.63
C TRP A 704 -4.07 12.74 2.47
N TYR A 705 -5.05 13.08 1.65
CA TYR A 705 -4.87 13.89 0.45
C TYR A 705 -6.03 14.87 0.22
N ASP A 706 -5.76 15.92 -0.56
CA ASP A 706 -6.72 16.94 -0.96
C ASP A 706 -7.59 16.43 -2.14
N THR A 707 -8.90 16.46 -1.96
CA THR A 707 -9.89 15.93 -2.92
C THR A 707 -10.12 16.83 -4.13
N THR A 708 -9.62 18.08 -4.13
CA THR A 708 -9.76 19.03 -5.24
C THR A 708 -8.57 19.05 -6.17
N ILE A 709 -7.34 18.96 -5.62
CA ILE A 709 -6.08 19.04 -6.38
C ILE A 709 -5.29 17.73 -6.40
N GLY A 710 -5.73 16.72 -5.67
CA GLY A 710 -5.15 15.38 -5.65
C GLY A 710 -3.77 15.27 -4.98
N ARG A 711 -3.31 16.29 -4.25
CA ARG A 711 -2.00 16.27 -3.59
C ARG A 711 -2.07 15.67 -2.20
N LYS A 712 -1.01 14.97 -1.82
CA LYS A 712 -0.79 14.56 -0.44
C LYS A 712 -0.82 15.79 0.49
N VAL A 713 -1.56 15.69 1.59
CA VAL A 713 -1.55 16.66 2.69
C VAL A 713 -0.55 16.23 3.75
N GLY A 714 -0.69 15.00 4.25
CA GLY A 714 0.22 14.38 5.22
C GLY A 714 0.27 12.88 5.05
N PHE A 715 0.95 12.18 5.95
CA PHE A 715 1.08 10.72 6.02
C PHE A 715 1.48 10.03 4.70
N GLN A 716 2.12 8.91 4.79
CA GLN A 716 2.40 8.00 3.66
C GLN A 716 2.93 6.67 4.20
N ALA A 717 2.89 5.64 3.37
CA ALA A 717 3.46 4.33 3.67
C ALA A 717 2.92 3.68 4.97
N ARG A 718 1.74 4.11 5.46
CA ARG A 718 1.11 3.54 6.66
C ARG A 718 0.35 2.27 6.32
N SER A 719 0.13 1.41 7.32
CA SER A 719 -0.66 0.18 7.19
C SER A 719 -2.15 0.43 7.00
N VAL A 720 -2.65 1.62 7.33
CA VAL A 720 -4.09 1.99 7.27
C VAL A 720 -4.72 1.72 5.90
N VAL A 721 -3.92 1.73 4.82
CA VAL A 721 -4.40 1.35 3.47
C VAL A 721 -4.88 -0.10 3.37
N GLY A 722 -4.61 -0.93 4.37
CA GLY A 722 -5.25 -2.24 4.55
C GLY A 722 -6.76 -2.16 4.69
N GLY A 723 -7.28 -1.01 5.12
CA GLY A 723 -8.71 -0.71 5.18
C GLY A 723 -9.43 -0.75 3.83
N ILE A 724 -8.69 -0.59 2.73
CA ILE A 724 -9.22 -0.72 1.38
C ILE A 724 -9.87 -2.10 1.16
N PHE A 725 -9.37 -3.15 1.79
CA PHE A 725 -9.88 -4.52 1.65
C PHE A 725 -11.22 -4.77 2.35
N ILE A 726 -11.79 -3.78 3.05
CA ILE A 726 -13.08 -3.90 3.73
C ILE A 726 -14.23 -4.24 2.75
N LYS A 727 -14.15 -3.75 1.51
CA LYS A 727 -15.17 -4.04 0.50
C LYS A 727 -15.15 -5.50 0.05
N VAL A 728 -13.98 -6.15 -0.01
CA VAL A 728 -13.86 -7.58 -0.24
C VAL A 728 -14.32 -8.35 1.01
N LEU A 729 -13.96 -7.87 2.21
CA LEU A 729 -14.35 -8.46 3.49
C LEU A 729 -15.87 -8.45 3.69
N ALA A 730 -16.56 -7.43 3.22
CA ALA A 730 -18.01 -7.30 3.32
C ALA A 730 -18.80 -8.34 2.50
N ASP A 731 -18.20 -8.90 1.45
CA ASP A 731 -18.74 -10.07 0.76
C ASP A 731 -18.40 -11.34 1.58
N LYS A 732 -19.39 -11.89 2.29
CA LYS A 732 -19.22 -13.06 3.19
C LYS A 732 -18.63 -14.28 2.45
N ASN A 733 -18.94 -14.46 1.15
CA ASN A 733 -18.39 -15.57 0.36
C ASN A 733 -16.91 -15.35 0.03
N LEU A 734 -16.54 -14.12 -0.33
CA LEU A 734 -15.14 -13.77 -0.55
C LEU A 734 -14.33 -13.82 0.74
N ALA A 735 -14.88 -13.33 1.85
CA ALA A 735 -14.23 -13.44 3.15
C ALA A 735 -13.94 -14.89 3.53
N ALA A 736 -14.90 -15.78 3.33
CA ALA A 736 -14.71 -17.21 3.55
C ALA A 736 -13.67 -17.83 2.59
N LYS A 737 -13.71 -17.47 1.29
CA LYS A 737 -12.72 -17.89 0.29
C LYS A 737 -11.30 -17.50 0.74
N TRP A 738 -11.06 -16.23 1.05
CA TRP A 738 -9.71 -15.71 1.30
C TRP A 738 -9.12 -16.17 2.65
N ARG A 739 -9.95 -16.41 3.67
CA ARG A 739 -9.49 -17.01 4.94
C ARG A 739 -9.02 -18.45 4.77
N SER A 740 -9.57 -19.19 3.80
CA SER A 740 -9.21 -20.59 3.50
C SER A 740 -8.29 -20.74 2.29
N PHE A 741 -7.90 -19.64 1.64
CA PHE A 741 -7.13 -19.66 0.42
C PHE A 741 -5.72 -20.20 0.67
N ALA A 742 -5.39 -21.30 0.02
CA ALA A 742 -4.07 -21.89 -0.04
C ALA A 742 -3.65 -21.96 -1.52
N PRO A 743 -2.83 -21.01 -1.99
CA PRO A 743 -2.45 -20.91 -3.40
C PRO A 743 -1.55 -22.05 -3.86
#